data_593660852937b62713fd36cf7fe26a41
#
_entry.id   593660852937b62713fd36cf7fe26a41
#
_cell.length_a   1.000
_cell.length_b   1.000
_cell.length_c   1.000
_cell.angle_alpha   90.00
_cell.angle_beta   90.00
_cell.angle_gamma   90.00
#
_symmetry.space_group_name_H-M   'P 1'
#
loop_
_entity.id
_entity.type
_entity.pdbx_description
1 polymer ?
#
loop_
_entity_poly.entity_id
_entity_poly.type
_entity_poly.pdbx_seq_one_letter_code
_entity_poly.pdbx_strand_id
1 'polypeptide(L)'
;MNMLLTVNFIAFTAVTIYAVYLFIYLLRTRAAYIALGEKVEFDKKIKQRLQKVWVNVFGQKKLLKDRKSGIIHIMFFYGFLLVQFGAIDFIMKGLKPGTVLPLGPFYSSFTFFQEVITFIILAAVVLAFHRRYIEKLVRLKRGFKSGLVLLFIGGLMLTVLLGNGMNIIWHDEALSWTEPIASAIAFLFGFMNKTAAISIFYIAWWLHLILLLAFLVYIPQSKHAHLIAAPINVFLSRNSNKLEKINFEDETKEEFGVGKVEDFKQTQLIDLYACVECGRCTSMCPATGTGKLLSPMHLILKLRDHLTNKGAAITSKQPWVPAVAFQQSEGNQLAKEASDYDPSLIGDVITEEELWACTTCRNCEDQCPVMNEHVDKIIDMRRYLVLTEGKVEPDAQRAMMNIERQGNPWGLNRKDRAMWREQFDHIPIPTVKEMKKDGREFEYLFWVGSMGSYDNRSQKIAASFARLLYKAGVTFAILGNKEKNSGDTPRRLGNEFLFQELAVNNIEEFTKNDIKKIVTIDPHAYNSFKNEYSDFGLEIEVFHHTELLAKLVKEGRLKPIYKVDEIVTFHDSCYLGRYNEVYEAPREILQSIPGVELIEMERNRENGMCCGAGGGLMWMEETKGSRMNVVRTEQALSINPSVISSGCPYCLTMITDGTKTKEMEEKVGTYDVAEMLEKSVFGPNVMTSEISS
;
A
#
# COMPACT_ATOMS: atom_id res chain seq x y z
N MET A 1 -30.89 39.78 -31.69
CA MET A 1 -30.66 39.07 -30.39
C MET A 1 -31.08 37.60 -30.47
N ASN A 2 -32.31 37.26 -30.91
CA ASN A 2 -32.77 35.85 -30.96
C ASN A 2 -31.91 34.93 -31.87
N MET A 3 -31.46 35.41 -33.04
CA MET A 3 -30.64 34.60 -33.97
C MET A 3 -29.27 34.25 -33.39
N LEU A 4 -28.59 35.21 -32.73
CA LEU A 4 -27.29 34.97 -32.07
C LEU A 4 -27.41 33.99 -30.90
N LEU A 5 -28.47 34.11 -30.09
CA LEU A 5 -28.74 33.16 -28.98
C LEU A 5 -29.05 31.77 -29.50
N THR A 6 -29.78 31.64 -30.62
CA THR A 6 -30.03 30.34 -31.27
C THR A 6 -28.75 29.71 -31.76
N VAL A 7 -27.88 30.47 -32.45
CA VAL A 7 -26.56 29.99 -32.89
C VAL A 7 -25.69 29.58 -31.71
N ASN A 8 -25.67 30.39 -30.64
CA ASN A 8 -24.94 30.06 -29.41
C ASN A 8 -25.42 28.75 -28.79
N PHE A 9 -26.72 28.53 -28.68
CA PHE A 9 -27.31 27.31 -28.17
C PHE A 9 -26.99 26.07 -29.02
N ILE A 10 -27.06 26.22 -30.37
CA ILE A 10 -26.70 25.12 -31.29
C ILE A 10 -25.21 24.76 -31.13
N ALA A 11 -24.33 25.77 -31.12
CA ALA A 11 -22.90 25.57 -30.95
C ALA A 11 -22.56 24.91 -29.58
N PHE A 12 -23.15 25.40 -28.47
CA PHE A 12 -23.04 24.81 -27.14
C PHE A 12 -23.43 23.33 -27.17
N THR A 13 -24.61 23.03 -27.74
CA THR A 13 -25.15 21.66 -27.78
C THR A 13 -24.24 20.74 -28.58
N ALA A 14 -23.80 21.17 -29.76
CA ALA A 14 -22.92 20.37 -30.61
C ALA A 14 -21.57 20.06 -29.97
N VAL A 15 -20.90 21.06 -29.36
CA VAL A 15 -19.60 20.88 -28.68
C VAL A 15 -19.75 19.99 -27.44
N THR A 16 -20.83 20.17 -26.67
CA THR A 16 -21.11 19.38 -25.48
C THR A 16 -21.36 17.91 -25.83
N ILE A 17 -22.22 17.63 -26.82
CA ILE A 17 -22.51 16.26 -27.29
C ILE A 17 -21.22 15.59 -27.77
N TYR A 18 -20.42 16.31 -28.55
CA TYR A 18 -19.15 15.77 -29.04
C TYR A 18 -18.17 15.45 -27.93
N ALA A 19 -17.99 16.33 -26.95
CA ALA A 19 -17.11 16.08 -25.80
C ALA A 19 -17.59 14.90 -24.92
N VAL A 20 -18.91 14.80 -24.68
CA VAL A 20 -19.50 13.66 -23.96
C VAL A 20 -19.32 12.35 -24.73
N TYR A 21 -19.49 12.38 -26.06
CA TYR A 21 -19.20 11.22 -26.91
C TYR A 21 -17.75 10.76 -26.76
N LEU A 22 -16.78 11.67 -26.85
CA LEU A 22 -15.36 11.36 -26.69
C LEU A 22 -15.06 10.80 -25.27
N PHE A 23 -15.64 11.40 -24.25
CA PHE A 23 -15.48 10.93 -22.88
C PHE A 23 -15.98 9.49 -22.70
N ILE A 24 -17.20 9.20 -23.19
CA ILE A 24 -17.79 7.86 -23.12
C ILE A 24 -16.96 6.85 -23.93
N TYR A 25 -16.50 7.26 -25.12
CA TYR A 25 -15.64 6.44 -25.97
C TYR A 25 -14.36 6.02 -25.20
N LEU A 26 -13.67 6.99 -24.60
CA LEU A 26 -12.45 6.72 -23.84
C LEU A 26 -12.68 5.85 -22.60
N LEU A 27 -13.79 6.04 -21.88
CA LEU A 27 -14.15 5.18 -20.77
C LEU A 27 -14.41 3.74 -21.21
N ARG A 28 -15.17 3.55 -22.30
CA ARG A 28 -15.41 2.22 -22.89
C ARG A 28 -14.11 1.57 -23.36
N THR A 29 -13.19 2.36 -23.89
CA THR A 29 -11.87 1.88 -24.29
C THR A 29 -11.07 1.37 -23.09
N ARG A 30 -11.02 2.14 -21.98
CA ARG A 30 -10.35 1.68 -20.76
C ARG A 30 -11.02 0.44 -20.15
N ALA A 31 -12.36 0.41 -20.14
CA ALA A 31 -13.10 -0.76 -19.70
C ALA A 31 -12.81 -2.00 -20.55
N ALA A 32 -12.63 -1.84 -21.87
CA ALA A 32 -12.26 -2.95 -22.75
C ALA A 32 -10.85 -3.48 -22.46
N TYR A 33 -9.89 -2.61 -22.11
CA TYR A 33 -8.55 -3.04 -21.72
C TYR A 33 -8.55 -3.80 -20.36
N ILE A 34 -9.32 -3.31 -19.40
CA ILE A 34 -9.51 -4.01 -18.12
C ILE A 34 -10.19 -5.36 -18.32
N ALA A 35 -11.12 -5.45 -19.26
CA ALA A 35 -11.85 -6.69 -19.57
C ALA A 35 -10.97 -7.79 -20.19
N LEU A 36 -9.73 -7.49 -20.61
CA LEU A 36 -8.76 -8.49 -21.06
C LEU A 36 -8.29 -9.40 -19.91
N GLY A 37 -8.28 -8.88 -18.68
CA GLY A 37 -7.84 -9.64 -17.52
C GLY A 37 -8.82 -10.70 -17.05
N GLU A 38 -8.33 -11.62 -16.19
CA GLU A 38 -9.14 -12.67 -15.59
C GLU A 38 -10.30 -12.10 -14.77
N LYS A 39 -11.49 -12.72 -14.92
CA LYS A 39 -12.67 -12.35 -14.13
C LYS A 39 -12.50 -12.81 -12.68
N VAL A 40 -12.98 -11.99 -11.76
CA VAL A 40 -12.95 -12.28 -10.32
C VAL A 40 -14.36 -12.39 -9.78
N GLU A 41 -14.62 -13.44 -9.03
CA GLU A 41 -15.81 -13.51 -8.21
C GLU A 41 -15.61 -12.70 -6.92
N PHE A 42 -16.57 -11.84 -6.61
CA PHE A 42 -16.49 -10.97 -5.43
C PHE A 42 -17.18 -11.61 -4.23
N ASP A 43 -16.54 -11.50 -3.06
CA ASP A 43 -17.23 -11.80 -1.81
C ASP A 43 -18.42 -10.83 -1.62
N LYS A 44 -19.55 -11.35 -1.13
CA LYS A 44 -20.80 -10.60 -0.96
C LYS A 44 -20.78 -9.63 0.24
N LYS A 45 -19.60 -9.24 0.76
CA LYS A 45 -19.45 -8.33 1.90
C LYS A 45 -19.63 -6.86 1.52
N ILE A 46 -20.73 -6.54 0.82
CA ILE A 46 -21.03 -5.20 0.26
C ILE A 46 -20.96 -4.11 1.33
N LYS A 47 -21.51 -4.36 2.54
CA LYS A 47 -21.52 -3.37 3.63
C LYS A 47 -20.09 -2.96 4.04
N GLN A 48 -19.17 -3.92 4.16
CA GLN A 48 -17.77 -3.62 4.51
C GLN A 48 -17.06 -2.85 3.38
N ARG A 49 -17.32 -3.20 2.12
CA ARG A 49 -16.81 -2.50 0.94
C ARG A 49 -17.29 -1.06 0.86
N LEU A 50 -18.59 -0.83 1.06
CA LEU A 50 -19.15 0.53 1.12
C LEU A 50 -18.59 1.35 2.28
N GLN A 51 -18.37 0.73 3.45
CA GLN A 51 -17.72 1.39 4.58
C GLN A 51 -16.28 1.82 4.24
N LYS A 52 -15.51 0.98 3.51
CA LYS A 52 -14.17 1.37 3.03
C LYS A 52 -14.22 2.59 2.11
N VAL A 53 -15.18 2.63 1.17
CA VAL A 53 -15.39 3.78 0.29
C VAL A 53 -15.73 5.02 1.11
N TRP A 54 -16.66 4.91 2.06
CA TRP A 54 -17.03 6.03 2.91
C TRP A 54 -15.84 6.59 3.69
N VAL A 55 -15.04 5.74 4.30
CA VAL A 55 -13.91 6.15 5.13
C VAL A 55 -12.72 6.67 4.30
N ASN A 56 -12.40 6.04 3.18
CA ASN A 56 -11.17 6.35 2.45
C ASN A 56 -11.39 7.27 1.24
N VAL A 57 -12.55 7.24 0.57
CA VAL A 57 -12.85 8.15 -0.54
C VAL A 57 -13.49 9.44 -0.01
N PHE A 58 -14.58 9.35 0.73
CA PHE A 58 -15.22 10.55 1.29
C PHE A 58 -14.50 11.06 2.55
N GLY A 59 -14.21 10.21 3.53
CA GLY A 59 -13.47 10.60 4.73
C GLY A 59 -11.98 10.85 4.53
N GLN A 60 -11.41 10.42 3.40
CA GLN A 60 -10.01 10.61 2.98
C GLN A 60 -8.96 10.22 4.04
N LYS A 61 -9.27 9.22 4.89
CA LYS A 61 -8.46 8.81 6.04
C LYS A 61 -7.01 8.51 5.64
N LYS A 62 -6.79 7.68 4.62
CA LYS A 62 -5.42 7.35 4.15
C LYS A 62 -4.69 8.54 3.56
N LEU A 63 -5.40 9.46 2.93
CA LEU A 63 -4.79 10.65 2.34
C LEU A 63 -4.28 11.62 3.42
N LEU A 64 -4.98 11.72 4.54
CA LEU A 64 -4.62 12.58 5.69
C LEU A 64 -3.40 12.09 6.48
N LYS A 65 -2.86 10.89 6.20
CA LYS A 65 -1.54 10.47 6.74
C LYS A 65 -0.44 11.48 6.37
N ASP A 66 -0.51 12.14 5.20
CA ASP A 66 0.29 13.33 4.85
C ASP A 66 -0.61 14.56 4.94
N ARG A 67 -0.61 15.24 6.08
CA ARG A 67 -1.53 16.33 6.39
C ARG A 67 -1.50 17.46 5.36
N LYS A 68 -0.32 17.91 4.90
CA LYS A 68 -0.20 18.99 3.91
C LYS A 68 -0.83 18.59 2.56
N SER A 69 -0.51 17.41 2.04
CA SER A 69 -1.14 16.92 0.80
C SER A 69 -2.62 16.65 0.99
N GLY A 70 -3.01 16.11 2.15
CA GLY A 70 -4.39 15.79 2.46
C GLY A 70 -5.30 17.01 2.46
N ILE A 71 -4.90 18.10 3.14
CA ILE A 71 -5.68 19.35 3.20
C ILE A 71 -5.85 19.93 1.80
N ILE A 72 -4.76 20.08 1.01
CA ILE A 72 -4.85 20.60 -0.36
C ILE A 72 -5.80 19.73 -1.21
N HIS A 73 -5.75 18.41 -1.07
CA HIS A 73 -6.63 17.53 -1.82
C HIS A 73 -8.10 17.61 -1.35
N ILE A 74 -8.35 17.79 -0.06
CA ILE A 74 -9.70 18.03 0.48
C ILE A 74 -10.28 19.31 -0.11
N MET A 75 -9.50 20.38 -0.19
CA MET A 75 -9.92 21.62 -0.83
C MET A 75 -10.32 21.39 -2.30
N PHE A 76 -9.52 20.65 -3.06
CA PHE A 76 -9.88 20.27 -4.43
C PHE A 76 -11.11 19.35 -4.49
N PHE A 77 -11.15 18.28 -3.69
CA PHE A 77 -12.17 17.25 -3.80
C PHE A 77 -13.56 17.81 -3.48
N TYR A 78 -13.73 18.39 -2.28
CA TYR A 78 -15.01 18.95 -1.88
C TYR A 78 -15.33 20.26 -2.62
N GLY A 79 -14.31 21.09 -2.85
CA GLY A 79 -14.47 22.31 -3.65
C GLY A 79 -14.98 21.98 -5.05
N PHE A 80 -14.40 20.99 -5.73
CA PHE A 80 -14.82 20.57 -7.06
C PHE A 80 -16.26 20.02 -7.09
N LEU A 81 -16.66 19.22 -6.09
CA LEU A 81 -18.03 18.72 -6.00
C LEU A 81 -19.05 19.84 -5.81
N LEU A 82 -18.73 20.84 -4.99
CA LEU A 82 -19.63 21.93 -4.65
C LEU A 82 -19.73 23.00 -5.75
N VAL A 83 -18.63 23.29 -6.46
CA VAL A 83 -18.60 24.28 -7.52
C VAL A 83 -19.39 23.87 -8.77
N GLN A 84 -19.74 22.58 -8.93
CA GLN A 84 -20.51 22.11 -10.08
C GLN A 84 -21.88 22.81 -10.21
N PHE A 85 -22.52 23.13 -9.07
CA PHE A 85 -23.78 23.87 -9.08
C PHE A 85 -23.61 25.31 -9.59
N GLY A 86 -22.48 25.96 -9.27
CA GLY A 86 -22.12 27.26 -9.82
C GLY A 86 -21.81 27.22 -11.32
N ALA A 87 -21.18 26.13 -11.78
CA ALA A 87 -20.94 25.95 -13.21
C ALA A 87 -22.26 25.81 -14.00
N ILE A 88 -23.28 25.13 -13.43
CA ILE A 88 -24.62 25.04 -14.05
C ILE A 88 -25.24 26.45 -14.16
N ASP A 89 -25.20 27.23 -13.08
CA ASP A 89 -25.72 28.60 -13.06
C ASP A 89 -25.02 29.48 -14.11
N PHE A 90 -23.69 29.40 -14.19
CA PHE A 90 -22.90 30.15 -15.16
C PHE A 90 -23.21 29.74 -16.61
N ILE A 91 -23.40 28.44 -16.87
CA ILE A 91 -23.82 27.95 -18.20
C ILE A 91 -25.20 28.47 -18.55
N MET A 92 -26.16 28.46 -17.62
CA MET A 92 -27.51 28.98 -17.85
C MET A 92 -27.51 30.46 -18.19
N LYS A 93 -26.71 31.30 -17.51
CA LYS A 93 -26.55 32.73 -17.79
C LYS A 93 -26.10 33.00 -19.23
N GLY A 94 -25.18 32.20 -19.78
CA GLY A 94 -24.69 32.35 -21.13
C GLY A 94 -25.66 31.83 -22.22
N LEU A 95 -26.47 30.82 -21.91
CA LEU A 95 -27.47 30.27 -22.84
C LEU A 95 -28.73 31.15 -22.94
N LYS A 96 -29.16 31.69 -21.81
CA LYS A 96 -30.33 32.56 -21.70
C LYS A 96 -30.00 33.69 -20.72
N PRO A 97 -29.55 34.85 -21.20
CA PRO A 97 -29.24 36.01 -20.37
C PRO A 97 -30.37 36.40 -19.40
N GLY A 98 -30.02 36.78 -18.21
CA GLY A 98 -30.98 37.12 -17.16
C GLY A 98 -31.65 35.94 -16.46
N THR A 99 -31.25 34.69 -16.78
CA THR A 99 -31.71 33.50 -16.04
C THR A 99 -30.70 33.12 -14.96
N VAL A 100 -31.20 32.63 -13.84
CA VAL A 100 -30.45 32.13 -12.70
C VAL A 100 -31.08 30.81 -12.22
N LEU A 101 -30.35 30.07 -11.42
CA LEU A 101 -30.91 28.87 -10.78
C LEU A 101 -32.17 29.22 -9.95
N PRO A 102 -33.25 28.44 -10.02
CA PRO A 102 -34.54 28.72 -9.38
C PRO A 102 -34.49 28.44 -7.86
N LEU A 103 -33.59 29.08 -7.14
CA LEU A 103 -33.40 28.92 -5.69
C LEU A 103 -34.18 29.95 -4.86
N GLY A 104 -34.88 30.88 -5.50
CA GLY A 104 -35.66 31.91 -4.82
C GLY A 104 -34.79 32.73 -3.83
N PRO A 105 -35.26 32.95 -2.57
CA PRO A 105 -34.51 33.71 -1.57
C PRO A 105 -33.14 33.16 -1.22
N PHE A 106 -32.87 31.87 -1.47
CA PHE A 106 -31.60 31.23 -1.19
C PHE A 106 -30.53 31.51 -2.25
N TYR A 107 -30.86 32.13 -3.38
CA TYR A 107 -29.93 32.36 -4.47
C TYR A 107 -28.74 33.25 -4.03
N SER A 108 -28.97 34.31 -3.27
CA SER A 108 -27.91 35.19 -2.76
C SER A 108 -26.94 34.46 -1.82
N SER A 109 -27.45 33.56 -0.96
CA SER A 109 -26.58 32.73 -0.10
C SER A 109 -25.80 31.72 -0.94
N PHE A 110 -26.42 31.18 -1.99
CA PHE A 110 -25.77 30.26 -2.91
C PHE A 110 -24.62 30.91 -3.66
N THR A 111 -24.81 32.13 -4.24
CA THR A 111 -23.74 32.85 -4.97
C THR A 111 -22.57 33.18 -4.05
N PHE A 112 -22.82 33.66 -2.85
CA PHE A 112 -21.77 33.88 -1.83
C PHE A 112 -20.98 32.60 -1.56
N PHE A 113 -21.67 31.50 -1.32
CA PHE A 113 -21.04 30.21 -1.05
C PHE A 113 -20.21 29.73 -2.25
N GLN A 114 -20.69 29.89 -3.47
CA GLN A 114 -19.96 29.53 -4.70
C GLN A 114 -18.67 30.36 -4.87
N GLU A 115 -18.69 31.67 -4.59
CA GLU A 115 -17.49 32.50 -4.63
C GLU A 115 -16.44 32.09 -3.58
N VAL A 116 -16.89 31.82 -2.34
CA VAL A 116 -15.99 31.32 -1.28
C VAL A 116 -15.32 30.01 -1.69
N ILE A 117 -16.09 29.05 -2.25
CA ILE A 117 -15.54 27.79 -2.73
C ILE A 117 -14.56 28.01 -3.88
N THR A 118 -14.90 28.87 -4.83
CA THR A 118 -14.03 29.21 -5.95
C THR A 118 -12.70 29.78 -5.46
N PHE A 119 -12.73 30.65 -4.46
CA PHE A 119 -11.53 31.19 -3.81
C PHE A 119 -10.70 30.09 -3.10
N ILE A 120 -11.35 29.17 -2.38
CA ILE A 120 -10.69 28.02 -1.73
C ILE A 120 -9.99 27.15 -2.78
N ILE A 121 -10.61 26.90 -3.94
CA ILE A 121 -10.00 26.12 -5.02
C ILE A 121 -8.80 26.86 -5.61
N LEU A 122 -8.88 28.17 -5.82
CA LEU A 122 -7.75 28.98 -6.28
C LEU A 122 -6.59 28.94 -5.30
N ALA A 123 -6.86 29.06 -4.00
CA ALA A 123 -5.83 28.90 -2.97
C ALA A 123 -5.18 27.51 -3.03
N ALA A 124 -5.97 26.44 -3.23
CA ALA A 124 -5.45 25.09 -3.42
C ALA A 124 -4.57 24.96 -4.67
N VAL A 125 -4.93 25.61 -5.78
CA VAL A 125 -4.10 25.69 -7.02
C VAL A 125 -2.75 26.34 -6.73
N VAL A 126 -2.74 27.48 -6.04
CA VAL A 126 -1.51 28.19 -5.67
C VAL A 126 -0.64 27.32 -4.75
N LEU A 127 -1.21 26.71 -3.72
CA LEU A 127 -0.50 25.80 -2.81
C LEU A 127 0.06 24.57 -3.54
N ALA A 128 -0.70 23.98 -4.44
CA ALA A 128 -0.26 22.84 -5.23
C ALA A 128 0.85 23.22 -6.22
N PHE A 129 0.77 24.41 -6.83
CA PHE A 129 1.82 24.96 -7.68
C PHE A 129 3.10 25.21 -6.87
N HIS A 130 3.00 25.89 -5.74
CA HIS A 130 4.12 26.18 -4.85
C HIS A 130 4.87 24.90 -4.45
N ARG A 131 4.16 23.88 -3.98
CA ARG A 131 4.77 22.60 -3.57
C ARG A 131 5.46 21.88 -4.72
N ARG A 132 4.94 21.97 -5.93
CA ARG A 132 5.48 21.25 -7.08
C ARG A 132 6.64 21.95 -7.74
N TYR A 133 6.56 23.26 -7.93
CA TYR A 133 7.50 24.02 -8.75
C TYR A 133 8.46 24.89 -7.94
N ILE A 134 8.08 25.33 -6.71
CA ILE A 134 8.90 26.16 -5.82
C ILE A 134 9.61 25.29 -4.79
N GLU A 135 8.90 24.53 -3.96
CA GLU A 135 9.50 23.58 -3.00
C GLU A 135 10.19 22.39 -3.70
N LYS A 136 9.82 22.08 -4.92
CA LYS A 136 10.41 21.01 -5.75
C LYS A 136 10.47 19.65 -5.06
N LEU A 137 9.40 19.26 -4.37
CA LEU A 137 9.33 17.96 -3.69
C LEU A 137 9.73 16.82 -4.64
N VAL A 138 10.73 16.02 -4.25
CA VAL A 138 11.37 14.98 -5.09
C VAL A 138 10.34 13.96 -5.61
N ARG A 139 9.36 13.58 -4.79
CA ARG A 139 8.35 12.58 -5.14
C ARG A 139 7.32 13.06 -6.18
N LEU A 140 7.21 14.38 -6.45
CA LEU A 140 6.21 14.94 -7.37
C LEU A 140 6.79 15.16 -8.76
N LYS A 141 6.17 14.56 -9.78
CA LYS A 141 6.52 14.79 -11.18
C LYS A 141 6.24 16.26 -11.58
N ARG A 142 7.19 16.91 -12.25
CA ARG A 142 7.16 18.33 -12.65
C ARG A 142 6.92 18.55 -14.13
N GLY A 143 6.53 17.51 -14.88
CA GLY A 143 6.29 17.60 -16.32
C GLY A 143 5.07 18.44 -16.69
N PHE A 144 4.97 18.81 -17.99
CA PHE A 144 3.89 19.59 -18.58
C PHE A 144 2.49 19.07 -18.22
N LYS A 145 2.25 17.76 -18.31
CA LYS A 145 0.96 17.13 -17.96
C LYS A 145 0.47 17.47 -16.55
N SER A 146 1.38 17.70 -15.60
CA SER A 146 1.02 18.06 -14.23
C SER A 146 0.67 19.55 -14.08
N GLY A 147 1.31 20.43 -14.87
CA GLY A 147 0.99 21.85 -14.92
C GLY A 147 -0.33 22.13 -15.65
N LEU A 148 -0.61 21.36 -16.70
CA LEU A 148 -1.84 21.48 -17.50
C LEU A 148 -3.11 21.36 -16.64
N VAL A 149 -3.10 20.46 -15.64
CA VAL A 149 -4.27 20.31 -14.75
C VAL A 149 -4.47 21.51 -13.84
N LEU A 150 -3.38 22.09 -13.31
CA LEU A 150 -3.47 23.32 -12.53
C LEU A 150 -3.99 24.48 -13.40
N LEU A 151 -3.60 24.51 -14.67
CA LEU A 151 -4.10 25.47 -15.65
C LEU A 151 -5.60 25.27 -15.92
N PHE A 152 -6.07 24.02 -16.11
CA PHE A 152 -7.49 23.75 -16.28
C PHE A 152 -8.30 24.23 -15.07
N ILE A 153 -7.92 23.81 -13.86
CA ILE A 153 -8.67 24.15 -12.64
C ILE A 153 -8.59 25.66 -12.37
N GLY A 154 -7.41 26.26 -12.44
CA GLY A 154 -7.23 27.70 -12.23
C GLY A 154 -7.97 28.53 -13.30
N GLY A 155 -7.88 28.11 -14.55
CA GLY A 155 -8.60 28.76 -15.67
C GLY A 155 -10.12 28.69 -15.51
N LEU A 156 -10.68 27.55 -15.07
CA LEU A 156 -12.11 27.42 -14.76
C LEU A 156 -12.54 28.39 -13.67
N MET A 157 -11.77 28.50 -12.61
CA MET A 157 -12.11 29.43 -11.50
C MET A 157 -12.00 30.89 -11.91
N LEU A 158 -10.95 31.25 -12.65
CA LEU A 158 -10.76 32.63 -13.13
C LEU A 158 -11.83 33.04 -14.14
N THR A 159 -12.21 32.16 -15.05
CA THR A 159 -13.22 32.48 -16.08
C THR A 159 -14.60 32.67 -15.48
N VAL A 160 -14.99 31.88 -14.46
CA VAL A 160 -16.29 32.07 -13.81
C VAL A 160 -16.34 33.37 -13.00
N LEU A 161 -15.28 33.74 -12.30
CA LEU A 161 -15.20 34.99 -11.55
C LEU A 161 -15.24 36.19 -12.49
N LEU A 162 -14.45 36.16 -13.58
CA LEU A 162 -14.44 37.23 -14.58
C LEU A 162 -15.81 37.35 -15.26
N GLY A 163 -16.42 36.22 -15.65
CA GLY A 163 -17.74 36.22 -16.27
C GLY A 163 -18.83 36.79 -15.37
N ASN A 164 -18.86 36.39 -14.09
CA ASN A 164 -19.82 36.94 -13.13
C ASN A 164 -19.61 38.45 -12.91
N GLY A 165 -18.36 38.93 -12.81
CA GLY A 165 -18.09 40.36 -12.72
C GLY A 165 -18.56 41.16 -13.95
N MET A 166 -18.35 40.59 -15.15
CA MET A 166 -18.85 41.23 -16.39
C MET A 166 -20.39 41.16 -16.49
N ASN A 167 -21.03 40.13 -15.95
CA ASN A 167 -22.49 40.04 -15.89
C ASN A 167 -23.14 41.17 -15.08
N ILE A 168 -22.51 41.53 -13.94
CA ILE A 168 -22.94 42.69 -13.10
C ILE A 168 -22.90 43.98 -13.93
N ILE A 169 -21.81 44.25 -14.65
CA ILE A 169 -21.70 45.44 -15.51
C ILE A 169 -22.73 45.41 -16.67
N TRP A 170 -22.92 44.25 -17.26
CA TRP A 170 -23.86 44.10 -18.37
C TRP A 170 -25.30 44.43 -18.01
N HIS A 171 -25.77 43.94 -16.84
CA HIS A 171 -27.15 44.08 -16.39
C HIS A 171 -27.37 45.31 -15.47
N ASP A 172 -26.37 46.18 -15.24
CA ASP A 172 -26.40 47.30 -14.29
C ASP A 172 -26.83 46.88 -12.88
N GLU A 173 -26.36 45.69 -12.44
CA GLU A 173 -26.68 45.17 -11.12
C GLU A 173 -25.89 45.94 -10.04
N ALA A 174 -26.49 46.14 -8.87
CA ALA A 174 -25.80 46.76 -7.75
C ALA A 174 -24.73 45.85 -7.20
N LEU A 175 -23.59 46.44 -6.80
CA LEU A 175 -22.52 45.72 -6.12
C LEU A 175 -23.08 45.09 -4.82
N SER A 176 -22.81 43.82 -4.60
CA SER A 176 -23.40 43.05 -3.51
C SER A 176 -22.34 42.30 -2.68
N TRP A 177 -22.56 42.26 -1.37
CA TRP A 177 -21.77 41.44 -0.46
C TRP A 177 -21.98 39.90 -0.67
N THR A 178 -23.02 39.51 -1.39
CA THR A 178 -23.27 38.12 -1.74
C THR A 178 -22.43 37.63 -2.91
N GLU A 179 -21.80 38.55 -3.64
CA GLU A 179 -20.85 38.27 -4.73
C GLU A 179 -19.62 39.21 -4.62
N PRO A 180 -18.81 39.07 -3.54
CA PRO A 180 -17.79 40.05 -3.21
C PRO A 180 -16.68 40.14 -4.28
N ILE A 181 -16.26 39.00 -4.87
CA ILE A 181 -15.18 38.97 -5.85
C ILE A 181 -15.68 39.45 -7.21
N ALA A 182 -16.87 38.98 -7.65
CA ALA A 182 -17.49 39.47 -8.87
C ALA A 182 -17.79 40.98 -8.79
N SER A 183 -18.26 41.47 -7.63
CA SER A 183 -18.46 42.90 -7.34
C SER A 183 -17.15 43.69 -7.38
N ALA A 184 -16.05 43.14 -6.85
CA ALA A 184 -14.73 43.80 -6.93
C ALA A 184 -14.24 43.87 -8.39
N ILE A 185 -14.44 42.81 -9.17
CA ILE A 185 -14.13 42.81 -10.62
C ILE A 185 -15.01 43.82 -11.34
N ALA A 186 -16.32 43.86 -11.08
CA ALA A 186 -17.22 44.84 -11.67
C ALA A 186 -16.83 46.29 -11.31
N PHE A 187 -16.43 46.55 -10.08
CA PHE A 187 -15.92 47.86 -9.67
C PHE A 187 -14.62 48.22 -10.41
N LEU A 188 -13.66 47.33 -10.49
CA LEU A 188 -12.38 47.58 -11.17
C LEU A 188 -12.56 47.87 -12.68
N PHE A 189 -13.51 47.22 -13.32
CA PHE A 189 -13.79 47.35 -14.75
C PHE A 189 -15.04 48.19 -15.05
N GLY A 190 -15.62 48.88 -14.07
CA GLY A 190 -16.84 49.68 -14.19
C GLY A 190 -16.76 50.84 -15.18
N PHE A 191 -15.55 51.19 -15.67
CA PHE A 191 -15.35 52.16 -16.74
C PHE A 191 -15.69 51.64 -18.11
N MET A 192 -15.93 50.31 -18.26
CA MET A 192 -16.24 49.70 -19.54
C MET A 192 -17.70 49.95 -19.95
N ASN A 193 -17.93 50.07 -21.25
CA ASN A 193 -19.28 50.11 -21.78
C ASN A 193 -19.91 48.69 -21.80
N LYS A 194 -21.23 48.63 -21.87
CA LYS A 194 -21.98 47.36 -21.88
C LYS A 194 -21.56 46.41 -23.01
N THR A 195 -21.26 46.93 -24.22
CA THR A 195 -20.84 46.11 -25.36
C THR A 195 -19.53 45.39 -25.06
N ALA A 196 -18.55 46.09 -24.45
CA ALA A 196 -17.30 45.47 -24.03
C ALA A 196 -17.51 44.42 -22.91
N ALA A 197 -18.36 44.73 -21.91
CA ALA A 197 -18.71 43.77 -20.86
C ALA A 197 -19.37 42.51 -21.41
N ILE A 198 -20.33 42.64 -22.33
CA ILE A 198 -20.97 41.50 -23.02
C ILE A 198 -19.93 40.67 -23.78
N SER A 199 -19.04 41.32 -24.50
CA SER A 199 -18.00 40.60 -25.28
C SER A 199 -17.07 39.81 -24.38
N ILE A 200 -16.58 40.40 -23.27
CA ILE A 200 -15.71 39.74 -22.31
C ILE A 200 -16.46 38.63 -21.57
N PHE A 201 -17.75 38.84 -21.22
CA PHE A 201 -18.57 37.78 -20.61
C PHE A 201 -18.63 36.54 -21.52
N TYR A 202 -18.96 36.71 -22.81
CA TYR A 202 -19.05 35.56 -23.75
C TYR A 202 -17.68 34.94 -24.03
N ILE A 203 -16.61 35.71 -24.06
CA ILE A 203 -15.25 35.14 -24.16
C ILE A 203 -14.95 34.29 -22.93
N ALA A 204 -15.20 34.80 -21.71
CA ALA A 204 -14.99 34.06 -20.46
C ALA A 204 -15.89 32.81 -20.38
N TRP A 205 -17.17 32.93 -20.81
CA TRP A 205 -18.13 31.86 -20.84
C TRP A 205 -17.74 30.73 -21.82
N TRP A 206 -17.35 31.05 -23.04
CA TRP A 206 -16.89 30.05 -24.01
C TRP A 206 -15.56 29.44 -23.58
N LEU A 207 -14.64 30.22 -23.03
CA LEU A 207 -13.38 29.71 -22.53
C LEU A 207 -13.61 28.76 -21.35
N HIS A 208 -14.53 29.12 -20.42
CA HIS A 208 -14.94 28.22 -19.32
C HIS A 208 -15.51 26.92 -19.84
N LEU A 209 -16.43 26.97 -20.80
CA LEU A 209 -17.04 25.77 -21.40
C LEU A 209 -15.99 24.89 -22.07
N ILE A 210 -15.09 25.48 -22.87
CA ILE A 210 -14.04 24.75 -23.58
C ILE A 210 -13.08 24.10 -22.57
N LEU A 211 -12.66 24.82 -21.54
CA LEU A 211 -11.80 24.28 -20.47
C LEU A 211 -12.49 23.14 -19.74
N LEU A 212 -13.78 23.28 -19.40
CA LEU A 212 -14.57 22.26 -18.73
C LEU A 212 -14.67 20.97 -19.56
N LEU A 213 -15.04 21.11 -20.84
CA LEU A 213 -15.21 19.98 -21.74
C LEU A 213 -13.87 19.35 -22.14
N ALA A 214 -12.82 20.14 -22.35
CA ALA A 214 -11.48 19.64 -22.58
C ALA A 214 -10.95 18.88 -21.34
N PHE A 215 -11.19 19.39 -20.14
CA PHE A 215 -10.83 18.69 -18.90
C PHE A 215 -11.61 17.38 -18.74
N LEU A 216 -12.92 17.38 -19.04
CA LEU A 216 -13.75 16.17 -19.04
C LEU A 216 -13.14 15.07 -19.93
N VAL A 217 -12.79 15.41 -21.17
CA VAL A 217 -12.19 14.47 -22.14
C VAL A 217 -10.76 14.08 -21.72
N TYR A 218 -10.03 14.95 -21.03
CA TYR A 218 -8.67 14.69 -20.56
C TYR A 218 -8.62 13.69 -19.37
N ILE A 219 -9.67 13.63 -18.54
CA ILE A 219 -9.74 12.77 -17.35
C ILE A 219 -9.36 11.31 -17.67
N PRO A 220 -10.01 10.57 -18.57
CA PRO A 220 -9.73 9.15 -18.82
C PRO A 220 -8.35 8.87 -19.43
N GLN A 221 -7.69 9.89 -19.99
CA GLN A 221 -6.39 9.79 -20.66
C GLN A 221 -5.20 10.15 -19.77
N SER A 222 -5.46 10.54 -18.53
CA SER A 222 -4.45 11.07 -17.63
C SER A 222 -4.50 10.37 -16.28
N LYS A 223 -3.58 10.75 -15.38
CA LYS A 223 -3.65 10.30 -13.99
C LYS A 223 -4.96 10.66 -13.28
N HIS A 224 -5.79 11.55 -13.87
CA HIS A 224 -7.10 11.93 -13.33
C HIS A 224 -8.18 10.87 -13.61
N ALA A 225 -7.86 9.81 -14.36
CA ALA A 225 -8.66 8.59 -14.42
C ALA A 225 -9.01 8.05 -13.02
N HIS A 226 -8.17 8.37 -12.02
CA HIS A 226 -8.43 8.02 -10.62
C HIS A 226 -9.75 8.60 -10.07
N LEU A 227 -10.28 9.69 -10.62
CA LEU A 227 -11.59 10.21 -10.21
C LEU A 227 -12.70 9.17 -10.35
N ILE A 228 -12.55 8.27 -11.32
CA ILE A 228 -13.48 7.16 -11.59
C ILE A 228 -12.91 5.85 -11.05
N ALA A 229 -11.65 5.55 -11.35
CA ALA A 229 -11.05 4.27 -11.03
C ALA A 229 -10.76 4.10 -9.52
N ALA A 230 -10.36 5.16 -8.78
CA ALA A 230 -10.01 5.01 -7.38
C ALA A 230 -11.20 4.66 -6.45
N PRO A 231 -12.40 5.27 -6.57
CA PRO A 231 -13.58 4.82 -5.81
C PRO A 231 -13.93 3.36 -6.09
N ILE A 232 -13.83 2.93 -7.35
CA ILE A 232 -14.07 1.54 -7.76
C ILE A 232 -13.00 0.64 -7.15
N ASN A 233 -11.72 1.03 -7.25
CA ASN A 233 -10.61 0.28 -6.68
C ASN A 233 -10.72 0.09 -5.16
N VAL A 234 -11.05 1.16 -4.44
CA VAL A 234 -11.27 1.10 -2.99
C VAL A 234 -12.43 0.16 -2.63
N PHE A 235 -13.52 0.17 -3.42
CA PHE A 235 -14.64 -0.76 -3.25
C PHE A 235 -14.21 -2.21 -3.51
N LEU A 236 -13.40 -2.46 -4.53
CA LEU A 236 -12.96 -3.78 -4.95
C LEU A 236 -11.73 -4.30 -4.18
N SER A 237 -11.04 -3.43 -3.42
CA SER A 237 -9.85 -3.81 -2.67
C SER A 237 -10.10 -5.01 -1.75
N ARG A 238 -9.08 -5.83 -1.54
CA ARG A 238 -9.16 -7.04 -0.69
C ARG A 238 -9.61 -6.72 0.74
N ASN A 239 -10.32 -7.68 1.33
CA ASN A 239 -10.79 -7.60 2.73
C ASN A 239 -9.85 -8.30 3.72
N SER A 240 -8.84 -9.00 3.24
CA SER A 240 -7.88 -9.73 4.07
C SER A 240 -6.45 -9.47 3.59
N ASN A 241 -5.48 -9.70 4.45
CA ASN A 241 -4.06 -9.55 4.13
C ASN A 241 -3.40 -10.81 3.55
N LYS A 242 -4.18 -11.81 3.15
CA LYS A 242 -3.69 -13.05 2.55
C LYS A 242 -3.42 -12.91 1.05
N LEU A 243 -2.44 -13.64 0.56
CA LEU A 243 -2.26 -13.88 -0.86
C LEU A 243 -3.31 -14.91 -1.34
N GLU A 244 -3.73 -14.77 -2.57
CA GLU A 244 -4.67 -15.73 -3.14
C GLU A 244 -4.00 -17.06 -3.44
N LYS A 245 -4.74 -18.15 -3.24
CA LYS A 245 -4.30 -19.52 -3.51
C LYS A 245 -4.35 -19.78 -5.02
N ILE A 246 -3.31 -20.41 -5.57
CA ILE A 246 -3.37 -20.98 -6.93
C ILE A 246 -4.11 -22.32 -6.87
N ASN A 247 -5.03 -22.53 -7.80
CA ASN A 247 -5.64 -23.84 -8.00
C ASN A 247 -4.80 -24.65 -8.99
N PHE A 248 -4.06 -25.63 -8.50
CA PHE A 248 -3.27 -26.55 -9.33
C PHE A 248 -4.08 -27.72 -9.90
N GLU A 249 -5.34 -27.89 -9.47
CA GLU A 249 -6.25 -28.93 -9.97
C GLU A 249 -6.98 -28.48 -11.25
N ASP A 250 -6.80 -27.22 -11.66
CA ASP A 250 -7.40 -26.68 -12.88
C ASP A 250 -6.59 -27.12 -14.10
N GLU A 251 -6.98 -28.24 -14.69
CA GLU A 251 -6.34 -28.84 -15.88
C GLU A 251 -6.39 -27.92 -17.13
N THR A 252 -7.15 -26.83 -17.09
CA THR A 252 -7.21 -25.86 -18.20
C THR A 252 -6.06 -24.88 -18.18
N LYS A 253 -5.29 -24.80 -17.09
CA LYS A 253 -4.16 -23.87 -16.92
C LYS A 253 -2.83 -24.59 -17.14
N GLU A 254 -2.14 -24.22 -18.22
CA GLU A 254 -0.77 -24.68 -18.52
C GLU A 254 0.30 -23.79 -17.86
N GLU A 255 -0.01 -22.51 -17.60
CA GLU A 255 0.88 -21.50 -17.02
C GLU A 255 0.35 -21.03 -15.66
N PHE A 256 1.23 -20.84 -14.68
CA PHE A 256 0.88 -20.38 -13.33
C PHE A 256 1.55 -19.04 -13.02
N GLY A 257 0.79 -18.14 -12.42
CA GLY A 257 1.24 -16.78 -12.14
C GLY A 257 0.89 -15.84 -13.29
N VAL A 258 1.62 -14.72 -13.40
CA VAL A 258 1.35 -13.66 -14.37
C VAL A 258 2.58 -13.44 -15.26
N GLY A 259 2.54 -13.97 -16.47
CA GLY A 259 3.54 -13.80 -17.51
C GLY A 259 3.15 -12.75 -18.55
N LYS A 260 1.86 -12.47 -18.70
CA LYS A 260 1.29 -11.48 -19.62
C LYS A 260 0.35 -10.53 -18.85
N VAL A 261 0.08 -9.35 -19.42
CA VAL A 261 -0.80 -8.39 -18.74
C VAL A 261 -2.25 -8.88 -18.64
N GLU A 262 -2.67 -9.77 -19.53
CA GLU A 262 -3.98 -10.42 -19.57
C GLU A 262 -4.18 -11.45 -18.45
N ASP A 263 -3.09 -11.99 -17.88
CA ASP A 263 -3.15 -12.95 -16.79
C ASP A 263 -3.48 -12.26 -15.44
N PHE A 264 -3.34 -10.94 -15.37
CA PHE A 264 -3.79 -10.19 -14.20
C PHE A 264 -5.30 -10.23 -14.08
N LYS A 265 -5.79 -10.24 -12.86
CA LYS A 265 -7.22 -10.10 -12.57
C LYS A 265 -7.73 -8.70 -12.92
N GLN A 266 -8.98 -8.60 -13.33
CA GLN A 266 -9.62 -7.31 -13.65
C GLN A 266 -9.51 -6.32 -12.49
N THR A 267 -9.55 -6.76 -11.24
CA THR A 267 -9.31 -5.93 -10.05
C THR A 267 -7.90 -5.37 -10.00
N GLN A 268 -6.89 -6.16 -10.35
CA GLN A 268 -5.50 -5.72 -10.42
C GLN A 268 -5.26 -4.74 -11.58
N LEU A 269 -6.02 -4.87 -12.69
CA LEU A 269 -5.94 -3.96 -13.83
C LEU A 269 -6.64 -2.61 -13.57
N ILE A 270 -7.77 -2.59 -12.83
CA ILE A 270 -8.42 -1.34 -12.35
C ILE A 270 -7.45 -0.55 -11.46
N ASP A 271 -6.74 -1.23 -10.59
CA ASP A 271 -5.73 -0.71 -9.68
C ASP A 271 -4.68 0.17 -10.42
N LEU A 272 -4.28 -0.24 -11.64
CA LEU A 272 -3.31 0.50 -12.46
C LEU A 272 -3.83 1.89 -12.85
N TYR A 273 -5.12 2.01 -13.21
CA TYR A 273 -5.75 3.28 -13.56
C TYR A 273 -6.14 4.12 -12.33
N ALA A 274 -6.21 3.52 -11.14
CA ALA A 274 -6.46 4.23 -9.90
C ALA A 274 -5.24 5.02 -9.42
N CYS A 275 -4.03 4.73 -9.90
CA CYS A 275 -2.80 5.38 -9.47
C CYS A 275 -2.77 6.88 -9.75
N VAL A 276 -2.59 7.70 -8.70
CA VAL A 276 -2.55 9.18 -8.77
C VAL A 276 -1.14 9.75 -8.94
N GLU A 277 -0.13 8.91 -9.08
CA GLU A 277 1.28 9.33 -9.23
C GLU A 277 1.78 10.25 -8.09
N CYS A 278 1.32 10.01 -6.86
CA CYS A 278 1.67 10.85 -5.71
C CYS A 278 3.07 10.56 -5.12
N GLY A 279 3.67 9.40 -5.45
CA GLY A 279 5.00 8.99 -5.03
C GLY A 279 5.15 8.56 -3.58
N ARG A 280 4.08 8.50 -2.77
CA ARG A 280 4.16 8.07 -1.35
C ARG A 280 4.69 6.65 -1.20
N CYS A 281 4.22 5.71 -2.02
CA CYS A 281 4.68 4.33 -2.02
C CYS A 281 6.17 4.22 -2.30
N THR A 282 6.70 5.01 -3.23
CA THR A 282 8.13 5.05 -3.59
C THR A 282 8.97 5.64 -2.46
N SER A 283 8.54 6.77 -1.87
CA SER A 283 9.30 7.42 -0.79
C SER A 283 9.39 6.57 0.49
N MET A 284 8.48 5.63 0.68
CA MET A 284 8.46 4.75 1.86
C MET A 284 9.02 3.36 1.57
N CYS A 285 9.25 3.01 0.30
CA CYS A 285 9.79 1.71 -0.10
C CYS A 285 11.25 1.56 0.35
N PRO A 286 11.59 0.47 1.08
CA PRO A 286 12.97 0.23 1.50
C PRO A 286 13.91 0.00 0.31
N ALA A 287 13.46 -0.68 -0.75
CA ALA A 287 14.26 -0.90 -1.95
C ALA A 287 14.64 0.43 -2.63
N THR A 288 13.66 1.29 -2.89
CA THR A 288 13.93 2.63 -3.44
C THR A 288 14.83 3.45 -2.51
N GLY A 289 14.56 3.41 -1.19
CA GLY A 289 15.31 4.17 -0.18
C GLY A 289 16.76 3.74 -0.03
N THR A 290 17.13 2.57 -0.54
CA THR A 290 18.50 2.03 -0.53
C THR A 290 19.14 1.99 -1.92
N GLY A 291 18.55 2.65 -2.92
CA GLY A 291 19.14 2.79 -4.26
C GLY A 291 18.93 1.59 -5.19
N LYS A 292 18.02 0.68 -4.87
CA LYS A 292 17.64 -0.43 -5.76
C LYS A 292 16.65 0.04 -6.84
N LEU A 293 16.57 -0.69 -7.95
CA LEU A 293 15.74 -0.30 -9.11
C LEU A 293 14.24 -0.26 -8.83
N LEU A 294 13.74 -1.05 -7.88
CA LEU A 294 12.31 -1.11 -7.60
C LEU A 294 11.78 0.21 -7.06
N SER A 295 10.85 0.79 -7.82
CA SER A 295 9.97 1.88 -7.40
C SER A 295 8.52 1.43 -7.52
N PRO A 296 7.76 1.30 -6.41
CA PRO A 296 6.39 0.81 -6.48
C PRO A 296 5.47 1.68 -7.35
N MET A 297 5.67 3.01 -7.37
CA MET A 297 4.94 3.89 -8.28
C MET A 297 5.27 3.59 -9.74
N HIS A 298 6.56 3.45 -10.08
CA HIS A 298 6.95 3.18 -11.46
C HIS A 298 6.53 1.79 -11.92
N LEU A 299 6.51 0.80 -11.04
CA LEU A 299 5.94 -0.51 -11.33
C LEU A 299 4.49 -0.37 -11.84
N ILE A 300 3.63 0.31 -11.08
CA ILE A 300 2.23 0.53 -11.48
C ILE A 300 2.14 1.32 -12.79
N LEU A 301 2.99 2.33 -13.00
CA LEU A 301 2.96 3.13 -14.21
C LEU A 301 3.41 2.34 -15.45
N LYS A 302 4.47 1.55 -15.34
CA LYS A 302 4.94 0.67 -16.41
C LYS A 302 3.85 -0.35 -16.78
N LEU A 303 3.23 -1.00 -15.79
CA LEU A 303 2.12 -1.94 -16.02
C LEU A 303 0.92 -1.26 -16.66
N ARG A 304 0.54 -0.04 -16.21
CA ARG A 304 -0.55 0.75 -16.80
C ARG A 304 -0.27 1.10 -18.26
N ASP A 305 0.93 1.57 -18.54
CA ASP A 305 1.31 2.00 -19.89
C ASP A 305 1.39 0.78 -20.81
N HIS A 306 1.91 -0.36 -20.34
CA HIS A 306 1.91 -1.64 -21.06
C HIS A 306 0.47 -2.12 -21.32
N LEU A 307 -0.41 -2.16 -20.30
CA LEU A 307 -1.83 -2.50 -20.48
C LEU A 307 -2.51 -1.59 -21.53
N THR A 308 -2.20 -0.30 -21.52
CA THR A 308 -2.78 0.66 -22.47
C THR A 308 -2.34 0.37 -23.90
N ASN A 309 -1.05 0.10 -24.12
CA ASN A 309 -0.51 -0.18 -25.45
C ASN A 309 -0.92 -1.57 -25.97
N LYS A 310 -0.77 -2.60 -25.14
CA LYS A 310 -1.18 -3.97 -25.48
C LYS A 310 -2.70 -4.07 -25.69
N GLY A 311 -3.48 -3.41 -24.80
CA GLY A 311 -4.92 -3.33 -24.94
C GLY A 311 -5.36 -2.63 -26.24
N ALA A 312 -4.66 -1.59 -26.67
CA ALA A 312 -4.91 -0.95 -27.96
C ALA A 312 -4.61 -1.89 -29.13
N ALA A 313 -3.51 -2.62 -29.08
CA ALA A 313 -3.13 -3.63 -30.08
C ALA A 313 -4.18 -4.74 -30.19
N ILE A 314 -4.59 -5.34 -29.07
CA ILE A 314 -5.56 -6.46 -29.05
C ILE A 314 -6.96 -6.01 -29.43
N THR A 315 -7.45 -4.89 -28.88
CA THR A 315 -8.84 -4.46 -29.08
C THR A 315 -9.06 -3.54 -30.29
N SER A 316 -7.99 -3.08 -30.94
CA SER A 316 -8.02 -2.08 -32.03
C SER A 316 -8.71 -0.77 -31.63
N LYS A 317 -8.82 -0.46 -30.32
CA LYS A 317 -9.41 0.77 -29.79
C LYS A 317 -8.33 1.75 -29.42
N GLN A 318 -8.43 2.98 -29.95
CA GLN A 318 -7.43 4.02 -29.72
C GLN A 318 -7.52 4.61 -28.31
N PRO A 319 -6.40 4.68 -27.56
CA PRO A 319 -6.40 5.17 -26.19
C PRO A 319 -6.38 6.70 -26.05
N TRP A 320 -6.19 7.44 -27.15
CA TRP A 320 -5.95 8.88 -27.17
C TRP A 320 -6.89 9.62 -28.11
N VAL A 321 -7.42 10.78 -27.67
CA VAL A 321 -8.34 11.61 -28.47
C VAL A 321 -7.74 12.07 -29.79
N PRO A 322 -6.48 12.52 -29.91
CA PRO A 322 -5.93 12.91 -31.21
C PRO A 322 -6.07 11.84 -32.28
N ALA A 323 -5.82 10.58 -31.92
CA ALA A 323 -5.97 9.45 -32.83
C ALA A 323 -7.44 9.20 -33.26
N VAL A 324 -8.40 9.50 -32.36
CA VAL A 324 -9.84 9.35 -32.63
C VAL A 324 -10.40 10.55 -33.44
N ALA A 325 -9.97 11.77 -33.05
CA ALA A 325 -10.53 13.01 -33.61
C ALA A 325 -9.97 13.35 -35.00
N PHE A 326 -8.72 12.98 -35.28
CA PHE A 326 -8.00 13.28 -36.49
C PHE A 326 -7.73 12.01 -37.30
N GLN A 327 -8.77 11.31 -37.68
CA GLN A 327 -8.74 10.06 -38.48
C GLN A 327 -8.10 10.27 -39.87
N GLN A 328 -6.91 10.88 -39.92
CA GLN A 328 -6.12 10.99 -41.12
C GLN A 328 -5.17 9.79 -41.29
N SER A 329 -4.62 9.60 -42.49
CA SER A 329 -3.80 8.49 -42.96
C SER A 329 -2.64 8.03 -42.04
N GLU A 330 -2.26 8.85 -41.07
CA GLU A 330 -1.34 8.47 -39.97
C GLU A 330 -1.98 7.53 -38.94
N GLY A 331 -3.31 7.45 -38.84
CA GLY A 331 -4.03 6.51 -37.99
C GLY A 331 -3.75 5.04 -38.33
N ASN A 332 -3.49 4.75 -39.60
CA ASN A 332 -3.06 3.42 -40.03
C ASN A 332 -1.63 3.11 -39.62
N GLN A 333 -0.77 4.12 -39.46
CA GLN A 333 0.60 3.95 -39.02
C GLN A 333 0.66 3.73 -37.51
N LEU A 334 -0.07 4.53 -36.71
CA LEU A 334 -0.22 4.33 -35.27
C LEU A 334 -0.94 3.02 -34.92
N ALA A 335 -1.94 2.62 -35.73
CA ALA A 335 -2.60 1.31 -35.56
C ALA A 335 -1.66 0.16 -35.93
N LYS A 336 -0.78 0.35 -36.92
CA LYS A 336 0.22 -0.62 -37.34
C LYS A 336 1.37 -0.72 -36.32
N GLU A 337 1.85 0.42 -35.80
CA GLU A 337 2.81 0.45 -34.68
C GLU A 337 2.21 -0.15 -33.41
N ALA A 338 0.91 0.00 -33.16
CA ALA A 338 0.21 -0.64 -32.06
C ALA A 338 0.04 -2.16 -32.28
N SER A 339 -0.17 -2.60 -33.53
CA SER A 339 -0.29 -4.04 -33.84
C SER A 339 1.02 -4.81 -33.66
N ASP A 340 2.16 -4.12 -33.77
CA ASP A 340 3.49 -4.70 -33.61
C ASP A 340 4.02 -4.57 -32.18
N TYR A 341 3.23 -4.03 -31.23
CA TYR A 341 3.61 -3.88 -29.83
C TYR A 341 3.52 -5.22 -29.10
N ASP A 342 4.66 -5.87 -28.89
CA ASP A 342 4.74 -7.16 -28.22
C ASP A 342 5.97 -7.32 -27.27
N PRO A 343 6.26 -6.34 -26.39
CA PRO A 343 7.28 -6.53 -25.38
C PRO A 343 6.81 -7.53 -24.32
N SER A 344 7.73 -8.33 -23.82
CA SER A 344 7.46 -9.25 -22.70
C SER A 344 7.16 -8.46 -21.43
N LEU A 345 6.19 -8.94 -20.64
CA LEU A 345 5.84 -8.28 -19.37
C LEU A 345 7.01 -8.32 -18.40
N ILE A 346 7.67 -9.47 -18.27
CA ILE A 346 8.85 -9.66 -17.43
C ILE A 346 10.08 -9.70 -18.36
N GLY A 347 11.04 -8.85 -18.08
CA GLY A 347 12.24 -8.62 -18.89
C GLY A 347 12.21 -7.24 -19.54
N ASP A 348 11.26 -6.99 -20.45
CA ASP A 348 11.20 -5.71 -21.17
C ASP A 348 10.46 -4.61 -20.38
N VAL A 349 9.29 -4.92 -19.81
CA VAL A 349 8.48 -3.93 -19.08
C VAL A 349 8.90 -3.85 -17.62
N ILE A 350 8.90 -4.96 -16.93
CA ILE A 350 9.33 -5.10 -15.54
C ILE A 350 10.54 -6.02 -15.51
N THR A 351 11.67 -5.54 -15.01
CA THR A 351 12.88 -6.36 -14.91
C THR A 351 12.80 -7.36 -13.76
N GLU A 352 13.46 -8.51 -13.90
CA GLU A 352 13.57 -9.47 -12.81
C GLU A 352 14.20 -8.84 -11.55
N GLU A 353 15.20 -7.96 -11.74
CA GLU A 353 15.81 -7.21 -10.64
C GLU A 353 14.81 -6.37 -9.85
N GLU A 354 13.87 -5.71 -10.52
CA GLU A 354 12.78 -4.97 -9.83
C GLU A 354 11.91 -5.91 -9.01
N LEU A 355 11.60 -7.10 -9.52
CA LEU A 355 10.80 -8.10 -8.82
C LEU A 355 11.52 -8.65 -7.59
N TRP A 356 12.78 -9.03 -7.72
CA TRP A 356 13.55 -9.62 -6.62
C TRP A 356 13.93 -8.60 -5.54
N ALA A 357 14.00 -7.30 -5.85
CA ALA A 357 14.27 -6.26 -4.86
C ALA A 357 13.13 -6.04 -3.84
N CYS A 358 11.96 -6.66 -4.02
CA CYS A 358 10.81 -6.47 -3.13
C CYS A 358 10.90 -7.36 -1.88
N THR A 359 10.91 -6.73 -0.70
CA THR A 359 10.84 -7.40 0.62
C THR A 359 9.43 -7.83 1.02
N THR A 360 8.43 -7.67 0.19
CA THR A 360 6.99 -7.95 0.47
C THR A 360 6.45 -7.30 1.77
N CYS A 361 7.06 -6.22 2.23
CA CYS A 361 6.74 -5.57 3.51
C CYS A 361 5.44 -4.76 3.53
N ARG A 362 4.75 -4.59 2.39
CA ARG A 362 3.48 -3.82 2.23
C ARG A 362 3.52 -2.35 2.63
N ASN A 363 4.69 -1.74 2.81
CA ASN A 363 4.75 -0.32 3.13
C ASN A 363 4.16 0.55 2.02
N CYS A 364 4.38 0.17 0.76
CA CYS A 364 3.80 0.83 -0.41
C CYS A 364 2.25 0.81 -0.41
N GLU A 365 1.64 -0.30 0.00
CA GLU A 365 0.17 -0.48 0.07
C GLU A 365 -0.43 0.29 1.24
N ASP A 366 0.25 0.28 2.41
CA ASP A 366 -0.19 1.05 3.56
C ASP A 366 -0.21 2.55 3.28
N GLN A 367 0.79 3.05 2.55
CA GLN A 367 0.91 4.46 2.19
C GLN A 367 0.05 4.88 0.99
N CYS A 368 -0.51 3.94 0.25
CA CYS A 368 -1.29 4.26 -0.95
C CYS A 368 -2.67 4.83 -0.60
N PRO A 369 -2.98 6.09 -0.99
CA PRO A 369 -4.26 6.70 -0.69
C PRO A 369 -5.43 6.09 -1.47
N VAL A 370 -5.14 5.43 -2.59
CA VAL A 370 -6.14 4.76 -3.45
C VAL A 370 -6.12 3.24 -3.32
N MET A 371 -5.39 2.71 -2.33
CA MET A 371 -5.34 1.29 -1.96
C MET A 371 -4.84 0.36 -3.07
N ASN A 372 -3.82 0.77 -3.84
CA ASN A 372 -3.16 -0.09 -4.82
C ASN A 372 -2.45 -1.26 -4.13
N GLU A 373 -2.62 -2.47 -4.67
CA GLU A 373 -2.08 -3.73 -4.16
C GLU A 373 -0.82 -4.12 -4.95
N HIS A 374 0.33 -3.55 -4.56
CA HIS A 374 1.60 -3.71 -5.29
C HIS A 374 2.22 -5.08 -5.09
N VAL A 375 2.17 -5.62 -3.86
CA VAL A 375 2.88 -6.84 -3.46
C VAL A 375 2.29 -8.04 -4.16
N ASP A 376 0.96 -8.11 -4.31
CA ASP A 376 0.30 -9.22 -4.97
C ASP A 376 0.72 -9.33 -6.44
N LYS A 377 0.80 -8.20 -7.15
CA LYS A 377 1.29 -8.17 -8.55
C LYS A 377 2.74 -8.66 -8.67
N ILE A 378 3.59 -8.29 -7.72
CA ILE A 378 4.98 -8.75 -7.68
C ILE A 378 5.05 -10.26 -7.42
N ILE A 379 4.28 -10.75 -6.47
CA ILE A 379 4.25 -12.19 -6.16
C ILE A 379 3.68 -12.98 -7.33
N ASP A 380 2.63 -12.49 -8.00
CA ASP A 380 2.04 -13.18 -9.17
C ASP A 380 3.03 -13.28 -10.33
N MET A 381 3.84 -12.23 -10.59
CA MET A 381 4.93 -12.28 -11.57
C MET A 381 6.08 -13.22 -11.12
N ARG A 382 6.42 -13.24 -9.81
CA ARG A 382 7.38 -14.23 -9.27
C ARG A 382 6.88 -15.67 -9.42
N ARG A 383 5.58 -15.90 -9.21
CA ARG A 383 4.94 -17.21 -9.42
C ARG A 383 5.13 -17.69 -10.86
N TYR A 384 4.97 -16.80 -11.83
CA TYR A 384 5.22 -17.14 -13.24
C TYR A 384 6.68 -17.49 -13.47
N LEU A 385 7.63 -16.67 -13.00
CA LEU A 385 9.06 -16.96 -13.14
C LEU A 385 9.44 -18.32 -12.55
N VAL A 386 8.94 -18.63 -11.35
CA VAL A 386 9.35 -19.84 -10.60
C VAL A 386 8.62 -21.08 -11.07
N LEU A 387 7.31 -21.00 -11.27
CA LEU A 387 6.46 -22.17 -11.55
C LEU A 387 6.38 -22.50 -13.05
N THR A 388 6.41 -21.49 -13.92
CA THR A 388 6.26 -21.67 -15.37
C THR A 388 7.63 -21.66 -16.07
N GLU A 389 8.50 -20.67 -15.78
CA GLU A 389 9.79 -20.56 -16.44
C GLU A 389 10.95 -21.27 -15.70
N GLY A 390 10.74 -21.72 -14.46
CA GLY A 390 11.80 -22.33 -13.64
C GLY A 390 12.93 -21.38 -13.28
N LYS A 391 12.73 -20.06 -13.43
CA LYS A 391 13.72 -19.02 -13.16
C LYS A 391 13.64 -18.54 -11.73
N VAL A 392 14.71 -18.73 -11.00
CA VAL A 392 14.86 -18.23 -9.64
C VAL A 392 16.34 -17.96 -9.37
N GLU A 393 16.61 -17.00 -8.53
CA GLU A 393 17.96 -16.67 -8.09
C GLU A 393 18.59 -17.90 -7.39
N PRO A 394 19.86 -18.26 -7.69
CA PRO A 394 20.45 -19.56 -7.26
C PRO A 394 20.44 -19.81 -5.75
N ASP A 395 20.69 -18.79 -4.93
CA ASP A 395 20.68 -18.96 -3.47
C ASP A 395 19.27 -19.12 -2.92
N ALA A 396 18.29 -18.42 -3.49
CA ALA A 396 16.89 -18.61 -3.19
C ALA A 396 16.41 -20.01 -3.60
N GLN A 397 16.85 -20.53 -4.74
CA GLN A 397 16.56 -21.88 -5.18
C GLN A 397 17.13 -22.92 -4.20
N ARG A 398 18.38 -22.74 -3.76
CA ARG A 398 19.01 -23.59 -2.76
C ARG A 398 18.23 -23.61 -1.46
N ALA A 399 17.82 -22.44 -0.97
CA ALA A 399 17.03 -22.33 0.25
C ALA A 399 15.68 -23.07 0.11
N MET A 400 14.98 -22.96 -1.03
CA MET A 400 13.72 -23.67 -1.27
C MET A 400 13.92 -25.19 -1.33
N MET A 401 14.94 -25.70 -2.03
CA MET A 401 15.27 -27.14 -2.06
C MET A 401 15.61 -27.67 -0.67
N ASN A 402 16.30 -26.89 0.15
CA ASN A 402 16.63 -27.26 1.53
C ASN A 402 15.35 -27.30 2.39
N ILE A 403 14.44 -26.36 2.23
CA ILE A 403 13.14 -26.37 2.92
C ILE A 403 12.34 -27.60 2.56
N GLU A 404 12.27 -27.95 1.28
CA GLU A 404 11.58 -29.15 0.80
C GLU A 404 12.15 -30.42 1.42
N ARG A 405 13.47 -30.61 1.35
CA ARG A 405 14.14 -31.85 1.78
C ARG A 405 14.32 -31.95 3.29
N GLN A 406 14.69 -30.88 3.98
CA GLN A 406 15.10 -30.87 5.37
C GLN A 406 14.17 -30.07 6.29
N GLY A 407 13.19 -29.34 5.76
CA GLY A 407 12.27 -28.49 6.52
C GLY A 407 12.91 -27.19 7.03
N ASN A 408 14.11 -26.84 6.58
CA ASN A 408 14.79 -25.60 6.95
C ASN A 408 15.65 -25.06 5.78
N PRO A 409 15.85 -23.74 5.67
CA PRO A 409 16.54 -23.13 4.52
C PRO A 409 18.05 -23.41 4.45
N TRP A 410 18.71 -23.81 5.52
CA TRP A 410 20.14 -24.11 5.55
C TRP A 410 20.48 -25.53 5.09
N GLY A 411 19.48 -26.43 5.00
CA GLY A 411 19.70 -27.84 4.70
C GLY A 411 20.28 -28.64 5.88
N LEU A 412 20.18 -28.12 7.09
CA LEU A 412 20.60 -28.80 8.30
C LEU A 412 19.70 -30.01 8.59
N ASN A 413 20.26 -31.03 9.23
CA ASN A 413 19.57 -32.30 9.44
C ASN A 413 18.26 -32.09 10.25
N ARG A 414 17.15 -32.57 9.72
CA ARG A 414 15.84 -32.47 10.39
C ARG A 414 15.80 -33.14 11.76
N LYS A 415 16.63 -34.16 11.99
CA LYS A 415 16.70 -34.86 13.30
C LYS A 415 17.26 -33.97 14.40
N ASP A 416 18.01 -32.94 14.04
CA ASP A 416 18.66 -32.04 15.01
C ASP A 416 17.77 -30.85 15.40
N ARG A 417 16.55 -30.76 14.84
CA ARG A 417 15.64 -29.62 15.03
C ARG A 417 15.27 -29.36 16.49
N ALA A 418 15.24 -30.38 17.34
CA ALA A 418 14.94 -30.24 18.76
C ALA A 418 16.17 -30.23 19.66
N MET A 419 17.40 -30.36 19.12
CA MET A 419 18.61 -30.46 19.92
C MET A 419 18.93 -29.17 20.70
N TRP A 420 18.49 -28.02 20.22
CA TRP A 420 18.70 -26.73 20.91
C TRP A 420 18.22 -26.75 22.37
N ARG A 421 17.18 -27.51 22.71
CA ARG A 421 16.64 -27.62 24.06
C ARG A 421 17.61 -28.28 25.04
N GLU A 422 18.57 -29.09 24.55
CA GLU A 422 19.59 -29.73 25.39
C GLU A 422 20.58 -28.71 25.95
N GLN A 423 20.75 -27.54 25.28
CA GLN A 423 21.57 -26.44 25.78
C GLN A 423 20.86 -25.68 26.94
N PHE A 424 19.55 -25.90 27.09
CA PHE A 424 18.69 -25.26 28.09
C PHE A 424 17.96 -26.32 28.92
N ASP A 425 18.67 -27.38 29.33
CA ASP A 425 18.14 -28.57 30.04
C ASP A 425 17.44 -28.24 31.38
N HIS A 426 17.79 -27.08 31.97
CA HIS A 426 17.14 -26.54 33.18
C HIS A 426 15.74 -25.95 32.92
N ILE A 427 15.30 -25.84 31.65
CA ILE A 427 13.97 -25.40 31.28
C ILE A 427 13.16 -26.61 30.77
N PRO A 428 11.99 -26.92 31.36
CA PRO A 428 11.14 -27.99 30.86
C PRO A 428 10.50 -27.61 29.52
N ILE A 429 11.06 -28.08 28.40
CA ILE A 429 10.56 -27.88 27.06
C ILE A 429 10.11 -29.23 26.47
N PRO A 430 8.91 -29.72 26.81
CA PRO A 430 8.44 -31.02 26.35
C PRO A 430 8.02 -31.02 24.87
N THR A 431 8.24 -32.13 24.21
CA THR A 431 7.62 -32.38 22.91
C THR A 431 6.19 -32.90 23.08
N VAL A 432 5.36 -32.70 22.05
CA VAL A 432 3.99 -33.28 22.01
C VAL A 432 4.02 -34.81 22.22
N LYS A 433 5.05 -35.49 21.72
CA LYS A 433 5.24 -36.93 21.91
C LYS A 433 5.48 -37.29 23.37
N GLU A 434 6.33 -36.52 24.09
CA GLU A 434 6.60 -36.71 25.51
C GLU A 434 5.35 -36.43 26.35
N MET A 435 4.64 -35.34 26.08
CA MET A 435 3.39 -35.00 26.79
C MET A 435 2.34 -36.10 26.64
N LYS A 436 2.12 -36.62 25.43
CA LYS A 436 1.20 -37.74 25.19
C LYS A 436 1.61 -39.02 25.89
N LYS A 437 2.92 -39.35 25.93
CA LYS A 437 3.44 -40.53 26.62
C LYS A 437 3.19 -40.45 28.13
N ASP A 438 3.32 -39.24 28.69
CA ASP A 438 3.13 -38.99 30.13
C ASP A 438 1.65 -38.74 30.48
N GLY A 439 0.72 -38.78 29.53
CA GLY A 439 -0.71 -38.49 29.74
C GLY A 439 -0.98 -37.04 30.17
N ARG A 440 -0.10 -36.11 29.82
CA ARG A 440 -0.20 -34.69 30.18
C ARG A 440 -0.81 -33.90 29.02
N GLU A 441 -1.67 -32.95 29.35
CA GLU A 441 -2.24 -32.00 28.40
C GLU A 441 -1.43 -30.70 28.35
N PHE A 442 -1.55 -29.97 27.22
CA PHE A 442 -0.94 -28.66 27.05
C PHE A 442 -1.92 -27.69 26.38
N GLU A 443 -1.81 -26.41 26.74
CA GLU A 443 -2.69 -25.36 26.24
C GLU A 443 -2.24 -24.83 24.88
N TYR A 444 -0.93 -24.68 24.68
CA TYR A 444 -0.35 -24.12 23.45
C TYR A 444 0.63 -25.07 22.80
N LEU A 445 0.51 -25.20 21.48
CA LEU A 445 1.64 -25.64 20.67
C LEU A 445 2.60 -24.44 20.49
N PHE A 446 3.82 -24.55 20.99
CA PHE A 446 4.86 -23.59 20.68
C PHE A 446 5.53 -23.98 19.37
N TRP A 447 5.18 -23.25 18.28
CA TRP A 447 5.86 -23.36 17.00
C TRP A 447 7.17 -22.57 17.09
N VAL A 448 8.30 -23.28 17.12
CA VAL A 448 9.64 -22.70 17.32
C VAL A 448 10.15 -22.02 16.04
N GLY A 449 9.81 -22.58 14.89
CA GLY A 449 10.28 -22.13 13.59
C GLY A 449 11.73 -22.52 13.29
N SER A 450 12.14 -22.32 12.03
CA SER A 450 13.50 -22.71 11.62
C SER A 450 14.58 -21.85 12.31
N MET A 451 14.33 -20.56 12.52
CA MET A 451 15.27 -19.68 13.23
C MET A 451 15.47 -20.13 14.68
N GLY A 452 14.38 -20.27 15.45
CA GLY A 452 14.46 -20.69 16.84
C GLY A 452 15.02 -22.11 17.05
N SER A 453 14.98 -22.95 15.99
CA SER A 453 15.51 -24.31 16.06
C SER A 453 17.00 -24.44 15.72
N TYR A 454 17.52 -23.62 14.80
CA TYR A 454 18.85 -23.84 14.22
C TYR A 454 19.80 -22.65 14.33
N ASP A 455 19.28 -21.42 14.49
CA ASP A 455 20.15 -20.25 14.65
C ASP A 455 20.47 -20.00 16.13
N ASN A 456 21.75 -20.05 16.48
CA ASN A 456 22.23 -19.93 17.87
C ASN A 456 21.73 -18.68 18.59
N ARG A 457 21.58 -17.56 17.85
CA ARG A 457 21.04 -16.32 18.43
C ARG A 457 19.56 -16.44 18.73
N SER A 458 18.81 -17.00 17.80
CA SER A 458 17.36 -17.15 17.90
C SER A 458 16.92 -18.29 18.85
N GLN A 459 17.78 -19.29 19.07
CA GLN A 459 17.57 -20.31 20.12
C GLN A 459 17.44 -19.69 21.51
N LYS A 460 18.19 -18.62 21.80
CA LYS A 460 18.08 -17.88 23.07
C LYS A 460 16.71 -17.23 23.23
N ILE A 461 16.14 -16.69 22.13
CA ILE A 461 14.78 -16.13 22.13
C ILE A 461 13.75 -17.22 22.46
N ALA A 462 13.88 -18.37 21.80
CA ALA A 462 12.98 -19.51 22.04
C ALA A 462 13.06 -20.02 23.51
N ALA A 463 14.27 -20.08 24.04
CA ALA A 463 14.51 -20.48 25.45
C ALA A 463 13.94 -19.45 26.44
N SER A 464 14.19 -18.17 26.21
CA SER A 464 13.62 -17.07 27.03
C SER A 464 12.09 -17.10 27.05
N PHE A 465 11.49 -17.30 25.89
CA PHE A 465 10.02 -17.42 25.78
C PHE A 465 9.51 -18.66 26.50
N ALA A 466 10.14 -19.82 26.33
CA ALA A 466 9.78 -21.05 27.03
C ALA A 466 9.88 -20.89 28.57
N ARG A 467 10.94 -20.24 29.06
CA ARG A 467 11.15 -19.97 30.48
C ARG A 467 10.06 -19.04 31.04
N LEU A 468 9.68 -18.02 30.31
CA LEU A 468 8.58 -17.12 30.68
C LEU A 468 7.23 -17.84 30.73
N LEU A 469 6.92 -18.71 29.74
CA LEU A 469 5.72 -19.55 29.77
C LEU A 469 5.67 -20.45 31.01
N TYR A 470 6.78 -21.13 31.29
CA TYR A 470 6.90 -21.96 32.49
C TYR A 470 6.67 -21.16 33.78
N LYS A 471 7.31 -19.99 33.90
CA LYS A 471 7.16 -19.08 35.06
C LYS A 471 5.70 -18.62 35.23
N ALA A 472 5.01 -18.39 34.10
CA ALA A 472 3.61 -17.98 34.10
C ALA A 472 2.63 -19.14 34.36
N GLY A 473 3.10 -20.38 34.49
CA GLY A 473 2.27 -21.57 34.66
C GLY A 473 1.45 -21.88 33.41
N VAL A 474 1.94 -21.52 32.19
CA VAL A 474 1.35 -21.88 30.92
C VAL A 474 1.90 -23.22 30.48
N THR A 475 1.02 -24.17 30.20
CA THR A 475 1.42 -25.50 29.68
C THR A 475 1.57 -25.43 28.16
N PHE A 476 2.70 -25.89 27.67
CA PHE A 476 3.00 -25.87 26.23
C PHE A 476 3.79 -27.10 25.81
N ALA A 477 3.81 -27.39 24.52
CA ALA A 477 4.65 -28.43 23.92
C ALA A 477 5.17 -27.97 22.56
N ILE A 478 6.31 -28.51 22.12
CA ILE A 478 6.85 -28.32 20.77
C ILE A 478 6.66 -29.56 19.93
N LEU A 479 6.60 -29.42 18.59
CA LEU A 479 6.56 -30.58 17.69
C LEU A 479 7.92 -31.31 17.60
N GLY A 480 9.00 -30.61 17.95
CA GLY A 480 10.36 -31.14 17.85
C GLY A 480 10.70 -31.49 16.40
N ASN A 481 11.25 -32.70 16.18
CA ASN A 481 11.65 -33.15 14.83
C ASN A 481 10.48 -33.37 13.84
N LYS A 482 9.22 -33.23 14.29
CA LYS A 482 8.04 -33.27 13.45
C LYS A 482 7.66 -31.92 12.89
N GLU A 483 8.18 -30.84 13.45
CA GLU A 483 7.97 -29.49 12.93
C GLU A 483 8.68 -29.33 11.57
N LYS A 484 7.98 -28.78 10.59
CA LYS A 484 8.53 -28.42 9.26
C LYS A 484 8.70 -26.91 9.15
N ASN A 485 8.85 -26.39 7.94
CA ASN A 485 8.82 -24.96 7.66
C ASN A 485 7.37 -24.49 7.49
N SER A 486 7.07 -23.23 7.83
CA SER A 486 5.74 -22.64 7.64
C SER A 486 5.39 -22.34 6.18
N GLY A 487 6.36 -22.45 5.26
CA GLY A 487 6.17 -22.17 3.84
C GLY A 487 6.15 -20.68 3.46
N ASP A 488 6.32 -19.74 4.40
CA ASP A 488 6.33 -18.31 4.07
C ASP A 488 7.39 -17.97 3.02
N THR A 489 8.63 -18.41 3.22
CA THR A 489 9.74 -18.13 2.27
C THR A 489 9.44 -18.63 0.86
N PRO A 490 9.08 -19.91 0.60
CA PRO A 490 8.70 -20.36 -0.72
C PRO A 490 7.57 -19.54 -1.33
N ARG A 491 6.52 -19.22 -0.57
CA ARG A 491 5.39 -18.46 -1.05
C ARG A 491 5.78 -17.04 -1.50
N ARG A 492 6.63 -16.35 -0.74
CA ARG A 492 7.10 -15.00 -1.09
C ARG A 492 8.06 -14.99 -2.26
N LEU A 493 8.77 -16.09 -2.47
CA LEU A 493 9.61 -16.29 -3.65
C LEU A 493 8.83 -16.71 -4.90
N GLY A 494 7.53 -17.07 -4.77
CA GLY A 494 6.68 -17.47 -5.88
C GLY A 494 6.49 -18.99 -6.02
N ASN A 495 7.14 -19.80 -5.18
CA ASN A 495 6.91 -21.27 -5.18
C ASN A 495 5.66 -21.61 -4.37
N GLU A 496 4.50 -21.33 -4.95
CA GLU A 496 3.20 -21.61 -4.34
C GLU A 496 2.95 -23.11 -4.16
N PHE A 497 3.50 -23.97 -5.03
CA PHE A 497 3.35 -25.40 -4.94
C PHE A 497 3.97 -25.95 -3.64
N LEU A 498 5.23 -25.60 -3.37
CA LEU A 498 5.91 -26.00 -2.14
C LEU A 498 5.21 -25.42 -0.89
N PHE A 499 4.70 -24.18 -0.98
CA PHE A 499 3.92 -23.61 0.12
C PHE A 499 2.68 -24.45 0.44
N GLN A 500 1.91 -24.84 -0.58
CA GLN A 500 0.67 -25.60 -0.39
C GLN A 500 0.96 -27.00 0.18
N GLU A 501 2.00 -27.67 -0.32
CA GLU A 501 2.46 -28.95 0.22
C GLU A 501 2.82 -28.83 1.71
N LEU A 502 3.60 -27.83 2.09
CA LEU A 502 3.96 -27.58 3.48
C LEU A 502 2.74 -27.24 4.35
N ALA A 503 1.80 -26.45 3.82
CA ALA A 503 0.58 -26.11 4.55
C ALA A 503 -0.27 -27.33 4.86
N VAL A 504 -0.54 -28.17 3.86
CA VAL A 504 -1.29 -29.43 4.04
C VAL A 504 -0.61 -30.34 5.05
N ASN A 505 0.68 -30.60 4.88
CA ASN A 505 1.45 -31.45 5.79
C ASN A 505 1.44 -30.92 7.25
N ASN A 506 1.55 -29.61 7.47
CA ASN A 506 1.51 -29.02 8.81
C ASN A 506 0.10 -29.12 9.42
N ILE A 507 -0.96 -28.91 8.62
CA ILE A 507 -2.35 -29.06 9.07
C ILE A 507 -2.65 -30.50 9.48
N GLU A 508 -2.19 -31.50 8.71
CA GLU A 508 -2.30 -32.90 9.07
C GLU A 508 -1.63 -33.21 10.42
N GLU A 509 -0.42 -32.68 10.66
CA GLU A 509 0.27 -32.89 11.93
C GLU A 509 -0.44 -32.18 13.09
N PHE A 510 -1.02 -30.98 12.86
CA PHE A 510 -1.82 -30.27 13.87
C PHE A 510 -3.10 -31.06 14.21
N THR A 511 -3.81 -31.54 13.19
CA THR A 511 -5.05 -32.31 13.36
C THR A 511 -4.77 -33.64 14.11
N LYS A 512 -3.74 -34.37 13.70
CA LYS A 512 -3.32 -35.63 14.34
C LYS A 512 -3.00 -35.46 15.83
N ASN A 513 -2.53 -34.27 16.21
CA ASN A 513 -2.15 -33.98 17.59
C ASN A 513 -3.21 -33.19 18.36
N ASP A 514 -4.39 -32.95 17.77
CA ASP A 514 -5.52 -32.20 18.36
C ASP A 514 -5.12 -30.79 18.82
N ILE A 515 -4.28 -30.08 18.03
CA ILE A 515 -3.79 -28.75 18.38
C ILE A 515 -4.95 -27.75 18.23
N LYS A 516 -5.20 -26.96 19.27
CA LYS A 516 -6.23 -25.92 19.32
C LYS A 516 -5.67 -24.50 19.26
N LYS A 517 -4.49 -24.32 19.84
CA LYS A 517 -3.84 -23.02 19.92
C LYS A 517 -2.37 -23.13 19.56
N ILE A 518 -1.91 -22.20 18.73
CA ILE A 518 -0.49 -22.09 18.36
C ILE A 518 0.03 -20.76 18.87
N VAL A 519 1.24 -20.76 19.43
CA VAL A 519 2.01 -19.54 19.70
C VAL A 519 3.38 -19.66 19.05
N THR A 520 3.87 -18.55 18.48
CA THR A 520 5.18 -18.53 17.79
C THR A 520 5.94 -17.22 18.04
N ILE A 521 7.27 -17.31 18.02
CA ILE A 521 8.18 -16.16 18.01
C ILE A 521 8.41 -15.58 16.61
N ASP A 522 7.91 -16.24 15.56
CA ASP A 522 8.13 -15.92 14.16
C ASP A 522 6.90 -15.23 13.55
N PRO A 523 6.93 -13.92 13.27
CA PRO A 523 5.81 -13.20 12.63
C PRO A 523 5.45 -13.71 11.24
N HIS A 524 6.39 -14.33 10.51
CA HIS A 524 6.14 -14.91 9.19
C HIS A 524 5.29 -16.16 9.32
N ALA A 525 5.66 -17.08 10.22
CA ALA A 525 4.85 -18.25 10.55
C ALA A 525 3.48 -17.84 11.12
N TYR A 526 3.46 -16.86 12.04
CA TYR A 526 2.23 -16.29 12.59
C TYR A 526 1.26 -15.82 11.48
N ASN A 527 1.78 -15.05 10.51
CA ASN A 527 0.97 -14.58 9.38
C ASN A 527 0.46 -15.74 8.52
N SER A 528 1.31 -16.72 8.21
CA SER A 528 0.93 -17.87 7.39
C SER A 528 -0.19 -18.69 8.06
N PHE A 529 -0.06 -19.01 9.33
CA PHE A 529 -1.06 -19.79 10.06
C PHE A 529 -2.37 -19.03 10.26
N LYS A 530 -2.29 -17.75 10.69
CA LYS A 530 -3.45 -16.93 11.00
C LYS A 530 -4.27 -16.54 9.78
N ASN A 531 -3.60 -16.17 8.68
CA ASN A 531 -4.26 -15.56 7.54
C ASN A 531 -4.35 -16.49 6.33
N GLU A 532 -3.33 -17.32 6.08
CA GLU A 532 -3.18 -18.03 4.80
C GLU A 532 -3.56 -19.51 4.86
N TYR A 533 -3.32 -20.19 5.99
CA TYR A 533 -3.65 -21.59 6.17
C TYR A 533 -5.17 -21.86 6.25
N SER A 534 -5.97 -20.82 6.51
CA SER A 534 -7.43 -20.93 6.45
C SER A 534 -7.95 -21.36 5.07
N ASP A 535 -7.20 -21.11 3.98
CA ASP A 535 -7.55 -21.56 2.62
C ASP A 535 -7.34 -23.06 2.42
N PHE A 536 -6.71 -23.73 3.41
CA PHE A 536 -6.46 -25.18 3.45
C PHE A 536 -7.19 -25.86 4.60
N GLY A 537 -8.15 -25.15 5.25
CA GLY A 537 -9.00 -25.71 6.29
C GLY A 537 -8.44 -25.62 7.70
N LEU A 538 -7.41 -24.80 7.97
CA LEU A 538 -6.95 -24.57 9.34
C LEU A 538 -7.91 -23.64 10.09
N GLU A 539 -8.49 -24.15 11.18
CA GLU A 539 -9.38 -23.39 12.11
C GLU A 539 -8.81 -23.47 13.54
N ILE A 540 -7.70 -22.79 13.79
CA ILE A 540 -6.97 -22.78 15.08
C ILE A 540 -6.72 -21.34 15.50
N GLU A 541 -6.71 -21.08 16.81
CA GLU A 541 -6.27 -19.80 17.36
C GLU A 541 -4.75 -19.68 17.27
N VAL A 542 -4.26 -18.60 16.67
CA VAL A 542 -2.82 -18.35 16.48
C VAL A 542 -2.42 -17.06 17.18
N PHE A 543 -1.38 -17.12 17.98
CA PHE A 543 -0.85 -16.01 18.76
C PHE A 543 0.61 -15.76 18.41
N HIS A 544 0.98 -14.50 18.37
CA HIS A 544 2.39 -14.12 18.43
C HIS A 544 2.84 -14.07 19.88
N HIS A 545 4.11 -14.43 20.16
CA HIS A 545 4.61 -14.48 21.54
C HIS A 545 4.44 -13.15 22.29
N THR A 546 4.57 -12.00 21.61
CA THR A 546 4.37 -10.70 22.24
C THR A 546 2.92 -10.45 22.69
N GLU A 547 1.92 -10.95 21.94
CA GLU A 547 0.51 -10.85 22.34
C GLU A 547 0.25 -11.68 23.61
N LEU A 548 0.79 -12.90 23.66
CA LEU A 548 0.63 -13.77 24.83
C LEU A 548 1.38 -13.21 26.03
N LEU A 549 2.62 -12.74 25.88
CA LEU A 549 3.39 -12.14 26.96
C LEU A 549 2.75 -10.88 27.54
N ALA A 550 2.25 -9.97 26.65
CA ALA A 550 1.53 -8.77 27.10
C ALA A 550 0.28 -9.14 27.92
N LYS A 551 -0.48 -10.16 27.49
CA LYS A 551 -1.61 -10.70 28.22
C LYS A 551 -1.20 -11.23 29.59
N LEU A 552 -0.15 -12.03 29.67
CA LEU A 552 0.35 -12.63 30.94
C LEU A 552 0.88 -11.58 31.92
N VAL A 553 1.50 -10.52 31.42
CA VAL A 553 1.92 -9.36 32.24
C VAL A 553 0.69 -8.64 32.79
N LYS A 554 -0.30 -8.36 31.95
CA LYS A 554 -1.54 -7.69 32.34
C LYS A 554 -2.36 -8.49 33.35
N GLU A 555 -2.37 -9.81 33.24
CA GLU A 555 -3.00 -10.74 34.19
C GLU A 555 -2.20 -10.90 35.51
N GLY A 556 -1.02 -10.30 35.59
CA GLY A 556 -0.12 -10.43 36.78
C GLY A 556 0.52 -11.81 36.95
N ARG A 557 0.45 -12.68 35.92
CA ARG A 557 1.10 -14.00 35.89
C ARG A 557 2.60 -13.89 35.61
N LEU A 558 3.01 -12.83 34.91
CA LEU A 558 4.41 -12.40 34.79
C LEU A 558 4.53 -11.02 35.44
N LYS A 559 5.49 -10.90 36.37
CA LYS A 559 5.73 -9.64 37.08
C LYS A 559 7.15 -9.18 36.79
N PRO A 560 7.35 -8.16 35.95
CA PRO A 560 8.65 -7.54 35.75
C PRO A 560 8.99 -6.68 36.96
N ILE A 561 9.85 -7.18 37.84
CA ILE A 561 10.20 -6.55 39.14
C ILE A 561 11.65 -6.06 39.20
N TYR A 562 12.54 -6.68 38.43
CA TYR A 562 13.94 -6.28 38.41
C TYR A 562 14.15 -5.12 37.43
N LYS A 563 14.88 -4.12 37.89
CA LYS A 563 15.19 -2.92 37.09
C LYS A 563 16.14 -3.27 35.96
N VAL A 564 15.83 -2.75 34.75
CA VAL A 564 16.67 -2.84 33.57
C VAL A 564 16.89 -1.41 33.06
N ASP A 565 18.02 -0.80 33.44
CA ASP A 565 18.36 0.59 33.11
C ASP A 565 18.86 0.69 31.66
N GLU A 566 17.96 0.74 30.70
CA GLU A 566 18.28 0.76 29.27
C GLU A 566 17.40 1.77 28.49
N ILE A 567 18.05 2.48 27.55
CA ILE A 567 17.35 3.27 26.54
C ILE A 567 17.06 2.34 25.36
N VAL A 568 15.79 1.98 25.21
CA VAL A 568 15.36 0.99 24.22
C VAL A 568 14.66 1.67 23.07
N THR A 569 15.00 1.28 21.84
CA THR A 569 14.15 1.57 20.67
C THR A 569 13.61 0.28 20.09
N PHE A 570 12.38 0.36 19.52
CA PHE A 570 11.70 -0.83 19.01
C PHE A 570 11.61 -0.82 17.48
N HIS A 571 12.04 -1.94 16.86
CA HIS A 571 11.86 -2.19 15.43
C HIS A 571 10.57 -2.96 15.18
N ASP A 572 9.60 -2.30 14.52
CA ASP A 572 8.34 -2.92 14.12
C ASP A 572 8.55 -3.91 12.96
N SER A 573 8.34 -5.20 13.22
CA SER A 573 8.31 -6.22 12.18
C SER A 573 7.11 -6.00 11.26
N CYS A 574 7.35 -6.01 9.95
CA CYS A 574 6.29 -5.76 8.97
C CYS A 574 5.19 -6.82 8.98
N TYR A 575 5.52 -8.08 9.22
CA TYR A 575 4.55 -9.18 9.29
C TYR A 575 3.75 -9.20 10.60
N LEU A 576 4.29 -8.62 11.66
CA LEU A 576 3.56 -8.43 12.90
C LEU A 576 2.64 -7.20 12.82
N GLY A 577 3.21 -6.05 12.40
CA GLY A 577 2.49 -4.78 12.35
C GLY A 577 1.59 -4.65 11.10
N ARG A 578 2.15 -4.39 9.91
CA ARG A 578 1.35 -4.08 8.70
C ARG A 578 0.45 -5.23 8.22
N TYR A 579 0.87 -6.47 8.41
CA TYR A 579 0.05 -7.63 8.05
C TYR A 579 -1.00 -7.98 9.10
N ASN A 580 -0.71 -7.78 10.40
CA ASN A 580 -1.54 -8.28 11.50
C ASN A 580 -1.96 -7.21 12.53
N GLU A 581 -1.60 -5.94 12.31
CA GLU A 581 -1.97 -4.77 13.14
C GLU A 581 -1.49 -4.84 14.60
N VAL A 582 -0.52 -5.70 14.93
CA VAL A 582 0.05 -5.84 16.26
C VAL A 582 1.22 -4.85 16.43
N TYR A 583 0.96 -3.71 17.06
CA TYR A 583 1.92 -2.65 17.30
C TYR A 583 2.12 -2.39 18.81
N GLU A 584 1.05 -2.49 19.59
CA GLU A 584 1.08 -2.06 21.00
C GLU A 584 1.58 -3.15 21.96
N ALA A 585 1.27 -4.42 21.72
CA ALA A 585 1.67 -5.51 22.63
C ALA A 585 3.18 -5.54 22.93
N PRO A 586 4.10 -5.40 21.95
CA PRO A 586 5.53 -5.29 22.24
C PRO A 586 5.89 -4.06 23.11
N ARG A 587 5.21 -2.94 22.88
CA ARG A 587 5.42 -1.68 23.61
C ARG A 587 4.92 -1.77 25.05
N GLU A 588 3.76 -2.37 25.26
CA GLU A 588 3.19 -2.62 26.59
C GLU A 588 4.16 -3.46 27.44
N ILE A 589 4.78 -4.48 26.85
CA ILE A 589 5.79 -5.29 27.54
C ILE A 589 7.00 -4.43 27.90
N LEU A 590 7.61 -3.74 26.95
CA LEU A 590 8.82 -2.95 27.20
C LEU A 590 8.57 -1.84 28.24
N GLN A 591 7.42 -1.18 28.17
CA GLN A 591 7.02 -0.14 29.13
C GLN A 591 6.69 -0.68 30.53
N SER A 592 6.37 -1.98 30.66
CA SER A 592 6.14 -2.62 31.98
C SER A 592 7.41 -2.91 32.73
N ILE A 593 8.56 -2.87 32.07
CA ILE A 593 9.88 -3.18 32.66
C ILE A 593 10.41 -1.95 33.41
N PRO A 594 10.63 -2.03 34.73
CA PRO A 594 11.19 -0.92 35.48
C PRO A 594 12.58 -0.51 34.95
N GLY A 595 12.79 0.78 34.74
CA GLY A 595 14.05 1.35 34.26
C GLY A 595 14.22 1.41 32.76
N VAL A 596 13.37 0.76 31.98
CA VAL A 596 13.38 0.88 30.53
C VAL A 596 12.80 2.22 30.11
N GLU A 597 13.55 2.99 29.33
CA GLU A 597 13.10 4.17 28.62
C GLU A 597 12.89 3.83 27.14
N LEU A 598 11.62 3.74 26.70
CA LEU A 598 11.28 3.44 25.32
C LEU A 598 11.23 4.72 24.48
N ILE A 599 12.19 4.88 23.56
CA ILE A 599 12.26 6.00 22.62
C ILE A 599 11.96 5.51 21.19
N GLU A 600 10.94 6.09 20.58
CA GLU A 600 10.52 5.71 19.23
C GLU A 600 11.44 6.30 18.14
N MET A 601 11.76 5.50 17.14
CA MET A 601 12.38 6.01 15.91
C MET A 601 11.41 6.93 15.17
N GLU A 602 11.90 7.84 14.35
CA GLU A 602 11.08 8.69 13.48
C GLU A 602 10.12 7.86 12.62
N ARG A 603 10.64 6.74 12.07
CA ARG A 603 9.84 5.78 11.31
C ARG A 603 9.52 4.57 12.18
N ASN A 604 8.35 4.57 12.78
CA ASN A 604 7.84 3.52 13.65
C ASN A 604 6.44 3.06 13.24
N ARG A 605 5.90 2.03 13.85
CA ARG A 605 4.59 1.42 13.60
C ARG A 605 4.39 1.14 12.10
N GLU A 606 3.26 1.56 11.54
CA GLU A 606 2.93 1.37 10.12
C GLU A 606 3.92 2.07 9.17
N ASN A 607 4.60 3.14 9.63
CA ASN A 607 5.60 3.86 8.85
C ASN A 607 7.01 3.25 8.94
N GLY A 608 7.20 2.22 9.77
CA GLY A 608 8.49 1.56 10.00
C GLY A 608 9.16 1.11 8.69
N MET A 609 10.46 1.33 8.55
CA MET A 609 11.23 0.78 7.44
C MET A 609 11.47 -0.72 7.66
N CYS A 610 11.43 -1.53 6.60
CA CYS A 610 11.73 -2.96 6.65
C CYS A 610 13.20 -3.21 7.00
N CYS A 611 13.46 -4.29 7.73
CA CYS A 611 14.82 -4.76 8.04
C CYS A 611 15.57 -5.36 6.84
N GLY A 612 14.85 -5.73 5.78
CA GLY A 612 15.45 -6.31 4.58
C GLY A 612 15.30 -7.84 4.45
N ALA A 613 14.91 -8.57 5.50
CA ALA A 613 14.84 -10.04 5.46
C ALA A 613 13.69 -10.61 4.60
N GLY A 614 12.58 -9.88 4.48
CA GLY A 614 11.36 -10.36 3.84
C GLY A 614 11.49 -10.60 2.34
N GLY A 615 10.46 -11.25 1.75
CA GLY A 615 10.42 -11.51 0.31
C GLY A 615 11.47 -12.50 -0.20
N GLY A 616 12.12 -13.24 0.70
CA GLY A 616 13.21 -14.16 0.38
C GLY A 616 14.60 -13.50 0.32
N LEU A 617 14.71 -12.17 0.49
CA LEU A 617 15.99 -11.47 0.37
C LEU A 617 17.03 -11.91 1.40
N MET A 618 16.61 -12.42 2.57
CA MET A 618 17.56 -12.98 3.55
C MET A 618 18.43 -14.12 2.98
N TRP A 619 17.92 -14.79 1.97
CA TRP A 619 18.58 -15.94 1.32
C TRP A 619 19.26 -15.57 0.01
N MET A 620 19.33 -14.29 -0.32
CA MET A 620 19.93 -13.76 -1.55
C MET A 620 20.95 -12.66 -1.22
N GLU A 621 21.93 -12.45 -2.11
CA GLU A 621 22.88 -11.36 -1.94
C GLU A 621 22.29 -10.02 -2.42
N GLU A 622 22.43 -8.99 -1.59
CA GLU A 622 22.13 -7.61 -1.98
C GLU A 622 23.35 -6.98 -2.66
N THR A 623 23.45 -7.14 -3.97
CA THR A 623 24.63 -6.67 -4.76
C THR A 623 24.54 -5.22 -5.21
N LYS A 624 23.32 -4.60 -5.17
CA LYS A 624 23.09 -3.24 -5.65
C LYS A 624 22.55 -2.31 -4.56
N GLY A 625 23.02 -1.08 -4.57
CA GLY A 625 22.68 -0.07 -3.59
C GLY A 625 23.21 -0.35 -2.19
N SER A 626 22.69 0.33 -1.19
CA SER A 626 23.00 0.06 0.22
C SER A 626 22.18 -1.11 0.75
N ARG A 627 22.73 -1.86 1.71
CA ARG A 627 21.98 -2.93 2.38
C ARG A 627 20.86 -2.34 3.24
N MET A 628 19.66 -2.91 3.13
CA MET A 628 18.48 -2.37 3.82
C MET A 628 18.61 -2.42 5.34
N ASN A 629 19.21 -3.48 5.87
CA ASN A 629 19.43 -3.63 7.30
C ASN A 629 20.35 -2.55 7.86
N VAL A 630 21.41 -2.19 7.12
CA VAL A 630 22.34 -1.13 7.53
C VAL A 630 21.63 0.22 7.63
N VAL A 631 20.86 0.61 6.61
CA VAL A 631 20.10 1.86 6.60
C VAL A 631 19.04 1.87 7.71
N ARG A 632 18.37 0.72 7.99
CA ARG A 632 17.42 0.63 9.11
C ARG A 632 18.12 0.75 10.46
N THR A 633 19.28 0.13 10.60
CA THR A 633 20.09 0.25 11.82
C THR A 633 20.57 1.69 12.04
N GLU A 634 20.97 2.41 10.99
CA GLU A 634 21.28 3.85 11.08
C GLU A 634 20.12 4.68 11.64
N GLN A 635 18.88 4.40 11.20
CA GLN A 635 17.69 5.04 11.76
C GLN A 635 17.50 4.72 13.24
N ALA A 636 17.79 3.49 13.67
CA ALA A 636 17.74 3.13 15.08
C ALA A 636 18.84 3.82 15.90
N LEU A 637 20.06 3.85 15.38
CA LEU A 637 21.21 4.47 16.06
C LEU A 637 21.09 6.00 16.17
N SER A 638 20.28 6.65 15.32
CA SER A 638 20.11 8.12 15.33
C SER A 638 19.54 8.70 16.62
N ILE A 639 18.94 7.86 17.46
CA ILE A 639 18.40 8.25 18.77
C ILE A 639 19.32 7.84 19.93
N ASN A 640 20.53 7.31 19.65
CA ASN A 640 21.53 6.84 20.62
C ASN A 640 20.96 5.84 21.64
N PRO A 641 20.32 4.74 21.23
CA PRO A 641 19.81 3.74 22.14
C PRO A 641 20.94 2.90 22.72
N SER A 642 20.75 2.33 23.92
CA SER A 642 21.60 1.26 24.44
C SER A 642 21.13 -0.14 23.93
N VAL A 643 19.83 -0.23 23.56
CA VAL A 643 19.24 -1.48 23.05
C VAL A 643 18.31 -1.20 21.86
N ILE A 644 18.45 -2.01 20.82
CA ILE A 644 17.47 -2.10 19.73
C ILE A 644 16.68 -3.40 19.93
N SER A 645 15.39 -3.30 20.22
CA SER A 645 14.52 -4.46 20.42
C SER A 645 13.63 -4.73 19.21
N SER A 646 13.26 -6.00 19.02
CA SER A 646 12.30 -6.44 18.00
C SER A 646 11.52 -7.64 18.52
N GLY A 647 10.40 -7.97 17.89
CA GLY A 647 9.64 -9.21 18.14
C GLY A 647 9.72 -10.16 16.93
N CYS A 648 10.87 -10.30 16.30
CA CYS A 648 11.05 -11.15 15.12
C CYS A 648 12.50 -11.62 15.01
N PRO A 649 12.77 -12.93 14.98
CA PRO A 649 14.12 -13.49 14.89
C PRO A 649 14.84 -12.99 13.62
N TYR A 650 14.15 -12.97 12.46
CA TYR A 650 14.74 -12.49 11.20
C TYR A 650 15.13 -11.01 11.28
N CYS A 651 14.23 -10.17 11.81
CA CYS A 651 14.54 -8.74 11.98
C CYS A 651 15.71 -8.55 12.95
N LEU A 652 15.77 -9.33 14.03
CA LEU A 652 16.83 -9.24 15.01
C LEU A 652 18.20 -9.61 14.41
N THR A 653 18.27 -10.67 13.60
CA THR A 653 19.49 -11.06 12.87
C THR A 653 19.93 -9.94 11.94
N MET A 654 19.02 -9.37 11.15
CA MET A 654 19.34 -8.28 10.23
C MET A 654 19.83 -7.02 10.95
N ILE A 655 19.24 -6.67 12.10
CA ILE A 655 19.67 -5.51 12.90
C ILE A 655 21.02 -5.79 13.57
N THR A 656 21.24 -7.00 14.08
CA THR A 656 22.54 -7.40 14.64
C THR A 656 23.66 -7.31 13.60
N ASP A 657 23.40 -7.75 12.37
CA ASP A 657 24.36 -7.55 11.27
C ASP A 657 24.59 -6.08 10.94
N GLY A 658 23.52 -5.27 11.01
CA GLY A 658 23.60 -3.83 10.83
C GLY A 658 24.45 -3.15 11.92
N THR A 659 24.31 -3.53 13.21
CA THR A 659 25.15 -2.99 14.30
C THR A 659 26.61 -3.39 14.14
N LYS A 660 26.91 -4.64 13.73
CA LYS A 660 28.26 -5.08 13.40
C LYS A 660 28.86 -4.28 12.24
N THR A 661 28.09 -4.09 11.17
CA THR A 661 28.53 -3.29 10.01
C THR A 661 28.86 -1.83 10.39
N LYS A 662 28.23 -1.32 11.46
CA LYS A 662 28.47 0.02 12.01
C LYS A 662 29.46 0.06 13.17
N GLU A 663 30.08 -1.07 13.52
CA GLU A 663 31.01 -1.19 14.64
C GLU A 663 30.39 -0.71 15.98
N MET A 664 29.12 -1.03 16.18
CA MET A 664 28.33 -0.62 17.35
C MET A 664 27.86 -1.79 18.21
N GLU A 665 28.22 -3.04 17.88
CA GLU A 665 27.77 -4.26 18.54
C GLU A 665 28.20 -4.36 20.01
N GLU A 666 29.32 -3.73 20.39
CA GLU A 666 29.77 -3.68 21.80
C GLU A 666 29.04 -2.59 22.61
N LYS A 667 28.43 -1.59 21.94
CA LYS A 667 27.79 -0.45 22.60
C LYS A 667 26.28 -0.55 22.62
N VAL A 668 25.69 -1.22 21.63
CA VAL A 668 24.25 -1.29 21.45
C VAL A 668 23.82 -2.76 21.38
N GLY A 669 23.12 -3.20 22.41
CA GLY A 669 22.57 -4.55 22.48
C GLY A 669 21.40 -4.73 21.50
N THR A 670 21.25 -5.96 20.97
CA THR A 670 20.09 -6.32 20.14
C THR A 670 19.35 -7.46 20.83
N TYR A 671 18.12 -7.22 21.30
CA TYR A 671 17.35 -8.19 22.08
C TYR A 671 15.91 -8.32 21.58
N ASP A 672 15.39 -9.54 21.65
CA ASP A 672 13.95 -9.75 21.49
C ASP A 672 13.19 -9.21 22.73
N VAL A 673 11.93 -8.86 22.55
CA VAL A 673 11.04 -8.39 23.63
C VAL A 673 10.94 -9.42 24.76
N ALA A 674 10.95 -10.73 24.41
CA ALA A 674 10.93 -11.81 25.39
C ALA A 674 12.19 -11.82 26.24
N GLU A 675 13.36 -11.58 25.68
CA GLU A 675 14.63 -11.52 26.43
C GLU A 675 14.68 -10.29 27.34
N MET A 676 14.13 -9.15 26.91
CA MET A 676 14.03 -7.96 27.77
C MET A 676 13.10 -8.19 28.95
N LEU A 677 11.97 -8.84 28.73
CA LEU A 677 11.02 -9.19 29.78
C LEU A 677 11.65 -10.21 30.76
N GLU A 678 12.35 -11.21 30.22
CA GLU A 678 13.03 -12.24 31.04
C GLU A 678 14.01 -11.62 32.01
N LYS A 679 14.86 -10.67 31.56
CA LYS A 679 15.81 -9.94 32.47
C LYS A 679 15.09 -9.31 33.66
N SER A 680 13.89 -8.78 33.44
CA SER A 680 13.12 -8.11 34.48
C SER A 680 12.30 -9.07 35.37
N VAL A 681 11.92 -10.24 34.84
CA VAL A 681 11.17 -11.26 35.62
C VAL A 681 12.09 -12.09 36.52
N PHE A 682 13.28 -12.42 36.04
CA PHE A 682 14.20 -13.34 36.77
C PHE A 682 15.42 -12.64 37.42
N GLY A 683 15.76 -11.42 36.96
CA GLY A 683 16.91 -10.66 37.46
C GLY A 683 18.23 -11.00 36.76
N PRO A 684 19.31 -10.26 37.06
CA PRO A 684 20.58 -10.32 36.35
C PRO A 684 21.36 -11.64 36.50
N ASN A 685 21.10 -12.45 37.53
CA ASN A 685 21.88 -13.66 37.84
C ASN A 685 21.57 -14.85 36.90
N VAL A 686 20.54 -14.79 36.09
CA VAL A 686 20.17 -15.90 35.20
C VAL A 686 21.02 -15.93 33.93
N MET A 687 21.57 -14.78 33.51
CA MET A 687 22.45 -14.72 32.34
C MET A 687 23.93 -15.00 32.64
N THR A 688 24.38 -14.88 33.86
CA THR A 688 25.80 -15.07 34.23
C THR A 688 26.21 -16.52 34.37
N SER A 689 25.26 -17.45 34.55
CA SER A 689 25.57 -18.89 34.59
C SER A 689 25.88 -19.50 33.21
N GLU A 690 25.55 -18.81 32.09
CA GLU A 690 25.82 -19.29 30.73
C GLU A 690 27.16 -18.77 30.14
N ILE A 691 27.81 -17.77 30.75
CA ILE A 691 29.10 -17.21 30.27
C ILE A 691 30.31 -17.94 30.91
N SER A 692 30.11 -18.76 31.92
CA SER A 692 31.16 -19.45 32.63
C SER A 692 31.23 -20.97 32.38
N SER A 693 30.54 -21.46 31.38
CA SER A 693 30.69 -22.83 30.85
C SER A 693 30.94 -22.73 29.32
#